data_7d7c69c972bd9c69b069d61f89986944
#
_entry.id   7d7c69c972bd9c69b069d61f89986944
#
_cell.length_a   1.000
_cell.length_b   1.000
_cell.length_c   1.000
_cell.angle_alpha   90.00
_cell.angle_beta   90.00
_cell.angle_gamma   90.00
#
_symmetry.space_group_name_H-M   'P 1'
#
loop_
_entity.id
_entity.type
_entity.pdbx_description
1 polymer ?
#
loop_
_entity_poly.entity_id
_entity_poly.type
_entity_poly.pdbx_seq_one_letter_code
_entity_poly.pdbx_strand_id
1 'polypeptide(L)'
;MLEGLYKRKKTSRFDVLFYIVAAIFIVLALRLLTLQILAGGYYQAKAEGNRLRMVTMTAARGIMYDRNGQILVGSRPAYTISIMPTGKALDEGEVAKLAALLKMKPEDITKKVNDHKYGYEPIRIANDISMDVVTTIEEHRHELPGVTIDVEPLRYYPYETMASQLFGYVGEVSEEELEELKQKDPNTLVSGGTILGRSGLEKLYDSILRGTDGGKQVEVDATGRPVAEVDRKHTVPGSNIHLTIDVNLQKAAEEAVKNQLDQLRAQGIPAQGAAVVAMDPNTGAILAMVSAPEFNPNWFAKGITTAQWNQLNNDKNHPFDNKVISGEYPPGSPFKIITGTAALDLKKVTPEEMIFDSGKHWLIDKRNAEGEALGWLNFNKALAKSDNVYFYEMGNRVGIEELVKYAGYFGIGEKTGINLAGEAAGNMASPAYKRKVFDEDWYLGETFDAAIGQSFTLATPLQMAVMLSEVANGGIKYRPYVVSRIDNKDGTPKEIFGPDKLGILPVPKNIMDLVREGLRDVTNEGGTAGDLFKGFPINVAGKTGTAENAHGRDHGWFVAYAPYDKPQIVVVALVEQGSFGAGSAGPIVRDVLAAYFNVPVNKKSNDTNSKSNKETATGANTANGQKPQNTVTSGQPRKD
;
A
#
# COMPACT_ATOMS: atom_id res chain seq x y z
N MET A 1 -39.29 -52.75 -97.44
CA MET A 1 -38.97 -53.96 -96.67
C MET A 1 -37.59 -53.74 -96.07
N LEU A 2 -37.51 -53.23 -94.91
CA LEU A 2 -36.29 -53.23 -94.08
C LEU A 2 -36.67 -53.16 -92.61
N GLU A 3 -36.71 -54.33 -91.98
CA GLU A 3 -36.81 -54.51 -90.57
C GLU A 3 -35.46 -54.23 -89.96
N GLY A 4 -35.30 -53.21 -89.22
CA GLY A 4 -34.13 -52.92 -88.42
C GLY A 4 -34.30 -53.43 -87.00
N LEU A 5 -33.62 -54.52 -86.66
CA LEU A 5 -33.60 -55.12 -85.33
C LEU A 5 -32.91 -54.21 -84.28
N TYR A 6 -33.68 -53.67 -83.42
CA TYR A 6 -33.19 -53.04 -82.18
C TYR A 6 -32.82 -54.16 -81.20
N LYS A 7 -31.54 -54.57 -81.15
CA LYS A 7 -31.01 -55.47 -80.10
C LYS A 7 -30.91 -54.64 -78.78
N ARG A 8 -31.84 -54.79 -77.87
CA ARG A 8 -31.70 -54.39 -76.48
C ARG A 8 -30.53 -55.18 -75.89
N LYS A 9 -29.34 -54.51 -75.68
CA LYS A 9 -28.24 -55.07 -74.88
C LYS A 9 -28.79 -55.25 -73.44
N LYS A 10 -28.92 -56.55 -73.02
CA LYS A 10 -29.12 -56.87 -71.60
C LYS A 10 -27.88 -56.41 -70.86
N THR A 11 -27.97 -55.40 -70.04
CA THR A 11 -26.90 -54.99 -69.13
C THR A 11 -26.57 -56.15 -68.21
N SER A 12 -25.34 -56.64 -68.30
CA SER A 12 -24.83 -57.73 -67.46
C SER A 12 -24.78 -57.18 -65.98
N ARG A 13 -24.99 -58.09 -65.03
CA ARG A 13 -24.87 -57.68 -63.57
C ARG A 13 -23.47 -57.13 -63.32
N PHE A 14 -22.47 -57.47 -64.06
CA PHE A 14 -21.11 -56.93 -64.01
C PHE A 14 -21.02 -55.49 -64.53
N ASP A 15 -21.80 -55.12 -65.60
CA ASP A 15 -21.85 -53.72 -66.06
C ASP A 15 -22.46 -52.80 -65.03
N VAL A 16 -23.52 -53.25 -64.35
CA VAL A 16 -24.14 -52.48 -63.26
C VAL A 16 -23.15 -52.33 -62.11
N LEU A 17 -22.46 -53.38 -61.69
CA LEU A 17 -21.45 -53.32 -60.64
C LEU A 17 -20.31 -52.38 -61.04
N PHE A 18 -19.84 -52.44 -62.28
CA PHE A 18 -18.78 -51.58 -62.82
C PHE A 18 -19.20 -50.11 -62.76
N TYR A 19 -20.45 -49.73 -63.13
CA TYR A 19 -20.92 -48.33 -63.02
C TYR A 19 -21.10 -47.91 -61.63
N ILE A 20 -21.51 -48.75 -60.67
CA ILE A 20 -21.56 -48.43 -59.25
C ILE A 20 -20.16 -48.13 -58.68
N VAL A 21 -19.19 -49.01 -58.97
CA VAL A 21 -17.82 -48.82 -58.54
C VAL A 21 -17.22 -47.55 -59.17
N ALA A 22 -17.42 -47.34 -60.48
CA ALA A 22 -16.97 -46.12 -61.15
C ALA A 22 -17.60 -44.85 -60.59
N ALA A 23 -18.89 -44.86 -60.24
CA ALA A 23 -19.56 -43.75 -59.61
C ALA A 23 -19.01 -43.44 -58.22
N ILE A 24 -18.73 -44.48 -57.41
CA ILE A 24 -18.05 -44.32 -56.10
C ILE A 24 -16.68 -43.70 -56.28
N PHE A 25 -15.84 -44.19 -57.26
CA PHE A 25 -14.54 -43.61 -57.52
C PHE A 25 -14.62 -42.17 -58.02
N ILE A 26 -15.60 -41.80 -58.84
CA ILE A 26 -15.83 -40.41 -59.26
C ILE A 26 -16.17 -39.52 -58.06
N VAL A 27 -17.06 -39.98 -57.18
CA VAL A 27 -17.43 -39.23 -55.94
C VAL A 27 -16.20 -39.05 -55.04
N LEU A 28 -15.38 -40.09 -54.85
CA LEU A 28 -14.15 -40.01 -54.10
C LEU A 28 -13.11 -39.08 -54.77
N ALA A 29 -12.96 -39.15 -56.11
CA ALA A 29 -12.09 -38.25 -56.85
C ALA A 29 -12.55 -36.78 -56.76
N LEU A 30 -13.84 -36.52 -56.90
CA LEU A 30 -14.40 -35.19 -56.71
C LEU A 30 -14.23 -34.68 -55.27
N ARG A 31 -14.38 -35.56 -54.28
CA ARG A 31 -14.13 -35.21 -52.87
C ARG A 31 -12.64 -34.92 -52.63
N LEU A 32 -11.75 -35.70 -53.22
CA LEU A 32 -10.32 -35.47 -53.14
C LEU A 32 -9.92 -34.14 -53.80
N LEU A 33 -10.48 -33.83 -54.95
CA LEU A 33 -10.28 -32.57 -55.66
C LEU A 33 -10.75 -31.38 -54.84
N THR A 34 -11.93 -31.49 -54.19
CA THR A 34 -12.43 -30.44 -53.29
C THR A 34 -11.53 -30.27 -52.07
N LEU A 35 -11.04 -31.35 -51.45
CA LEU A 35 -10.18 -31.29 -50.27
C LEU A 35 -8.78 -30.79 -50.59
N GLN A 36 -8.17 -31.20 -51.73
CA GLN A 36 -6.78 -30.86 -52.03
C GLN A 36 -6.62 -29.58 -52.84
N ILE A 37 -7.56 -29.23 -53.72
CA ILE A 37 -7.40 -28.08 -54.62
C ILE A 37 -8.33 -26.91 -54.16
N LEU A 38 -9.62 -27.14 -54.03
CA LEU A 38 -10.55 -26.05 -53.70
C LEU A 38 -10.49 -25.61 -52.24
N ALA A 39 -10.35 -26.55 -51.30
CA ALA A 39 -10.24 -26.30 -49.87
C ALA A 39 -8.83 -26.56 -49.33
N GLY A 40 -7.83 -26.84 -50.19
CA GLY A 40 -6.46 -27.17 -49.80
C GLY A 40 -5.81 -26.12 -48.92
N GLY A 41 -5.91 -24.85 -49.29
CA GLY A 41 -5.39 -23.74 -48.51
C GLY A 41 -6.03 -23.62 -47.12
N TYR A 42 -7.32 -23.87 -47.03
CA TYR A 42 -8.03 -23.88 -45.73
C TYR A 42 -7.53 -25.01 -44.81
N TYR A 43 -7.39 -26.24 -45.37
CA TYR A 43 -6.94 -27.36 -44.57
C TYR A 43 -5.45 -27.29 -44.26
N GLN A 44 -4.62 -26.70 -45.15
CA GLN A 44 -3.23 -26.40 -44.88
C GLN A 44 -3.08 -25.39 -43.74
N ALA A 45 -3.80 -24.28 -43.79
CA ALA A 45 -3.79 -23.28 -42.72
C ALA A 45 -4.26 -23.87 -41.36
N LYS A 46 -5.28 -24.77 -41.41
CA LYS A 46 -5.76 -25.48 -40.23
C LYS A 46 -4.73 -26.50 -39.71
N ALA A 47 -4.02 -27.19 -40.60
CA ALA A 47 -2.94 -28.12 -40.24
C ALA A 47 -1.74 -27.36 -39.64
N GLU A 48 -1.34 -26.23 -40.23
CA GLU A 48 -0.30 -25.35 -39.70
C GLU A 48 -0.70 -24.77 -38.34
N GLY A 49 -1.94 -24.30 -38.18
CA GLY A 49 -2.48 -23.82 -36.89
C GLY A 49 -2.55 -24.90 -35.79
N ASN A 50 -2.68 -26.20 -36.18
CA ASN A 50 -2.60 -27.30 -35.22
C ASN A 50 -1.15 -27.68 -34.87
N ARG A 51 -0.19 -27.46 -35.79
CA ARG A 51 1.23 -27.81 -35.65
C ARG A 51 2.02 -26.70 -34.95
N LEU A 52 1.69 -25.44 -35.25
CA LEU A 52 2.38 -24.26 -34.72
C LEU A 52 1.60 -23.67 -33.59
N ARG A 53 2.23 -23.49 -32.42
CA ARG A 53 1.66 -22.82 -31.26
C ARG A 53 2.48 -21.60 -30.90
N MET A 54 1.80 -20.53 -30.56
CA MET A 54 2.43 -19.34 -29.98
C MET A 54 2.45 -19.50 -28.44
N VAL A 55 3.65 -19.49 -27.86
CA VAL A 55 3.87 -19.51 -26.42
C VAL A 55 4.32 -18.11 -26.01
N THR A 56 3.54 -17.46 -25.19
CA THR A 56 3.85 -16.11 -24.68
C THR A 56 5.11 -16.14 -23.82
N MET A 57 6.03 -15.21 -24.06
CA MET A 57 7.23 -14.99 -23.27
C MET A 57 7.03 -13.73 -22.43
N THR A 58 6.98 -13.89 -21.12
CA THR A 58 6.78 -12.76 -20.19
C THR A 58 7.97 -11.82 -20.21
N ALA A 59 7.72 -10.52 -20.37
CA ALA A 59 8.74 -9.48 -20.25
C ALA A 59 9.16 -9.28 -18.80
N ALA A 60 10.43 -8.98 -18.55
CA ALA A 60 10.87 -8.53 -17.24
C ALA A 60 10.26 -7.17 -16.93
N ARG A 61 9.67 -7.03 -15.75
CA ARG A 61 9.15 -5.74 -15.28
C ARG A 61 10.29 -4.79 -14.95
N GLY A 62 10.09 -3.50 -15.20
CA GLY A 62 11.03 -2.44 -14.87
C GLY A 62 11.42 -2.45 -13.39
N ILE A 63 12.60 -1.96 -13.11
CA ILE A 63 13.19 -1.93 -11.77
C ILE A 63 12.74 -0.64 -11.06
N MET A 64 12.46 -0.72 -9.76
CA MET A 64 12.30 0.44 -8.90
C MET A 64 13.60 0.63 -8.10
N TYR A 65 14.19 1.81 -8.26
CA TYR A 65 15.41 2.20 -7.54
C TYR A 65 15.10 3.18 -6.42
N ASP A 66 15.91 3.16 -5.37
CA ASP A 66 15.93 4.22 -4.37
C ASP A 66 16.60 5.49 -4.94
N ARG A 67 16.65 6.57 -4.15
CA ARG A 67 17.28 7.83 -4.53
C ARG A 67 18.80 7.72 -4.81
N ASN A 68 19.46 6.67 -4.30
CA ASN A 68 20.88 6.40 -4.41
C ASN A 68 21.20 5.34 -5.48
N GLY A 69 20.19 4.84 -6.22
CA GLY A 69 20.34 3.83 -7.26
C GLY A 69 20.35 2.39 -6.73
N GLN A 70 19.97 2.14 -5.47
CA GLN A 70 19.81 0.79 -4.96
C GLN A 70 18.49 0.17 -5.41
N ILE A 71 18.50 -1.12 -5.73
CA ILE A 71 17.30 -1.83 -6.20
C ILE A 71 16.36 -2.06 -5.01
N LEU A 72 15.18 -1.47 -5.07
CA LEU A 72 14.11 -1.70 -4.11
C LEU A 72 13.17 -2.83 -4.54
N VAL A 73 12.84 -2.87 -5.84
CA VAL A 73 12.01 -3.92 -6.43
C VAL A 73 12.58 -4.25 -7.81
N GLY A 74 12.79 -5.53 -8.08
CA GLY A 74 13.35 -6.00 -9.36
C GLY A 74 12.64 -7.23 -9.89
N SER A 75 13.26 -7.87 -10.86
CA SER A 75 12.87 -9.18 -11.36
C SER A 75 14.10 -10.09 -11.37
N ARG A 76 13.91 -11.36 -11.03
CA ARG A 76 14.95 -12.38 -11.12
C ARG A 76 14.47 -13.57 -11.94
N PRO A 77 15.37 -14.31 -12.60
CA PRO A 77 14.98 -15.55 -13.26
C PRO A 77 14.51 -16.57 -12.22
N ALA A 78 13.43 -17.28 -12.55
CA ALA A 78 12.88 -18.35 -11.73
C ALA A 78 12.38 -19.49 -12.63
N TYR A 79 12.53 -20.72 -12.16
CA TYR A 79 11.97 -21.88 -12.85
C TYR A 79 10.47 -21.96 -12.61
N THR A 80 9.72 -22.06 -13.70
CA THR A 80 8.25 -22.18 -13.70
C THR A 80 7.87 -23.53 -14.28
N ILE A 81 7.01 -24.25 -13.58
CA ILE A 81 6.40 -25.48 -14.04
C ILE A 81 5.04 -25.17 -14.64
N SER A 82 4.85 -25.56 -15.89
CA SER A 82 3.59 -25.38 -16.61
C SER A 82 3.12 -26.70 -17.20
N ILE A 83 1.81 -26.80 -17.44
CA ILE A 83 1.20 -27.93 -18.13
C ILE A 83 0.65 -27.45 -19.47
N MET A 84 1.07 -28.06 -20.55
CA MET A 84 0.52 -27.82 -21.88
C MET A 84 -0.85 -28.50 -22.00
N PRO A 85 -1.93 -27.73 -22.30
CA PRO A 85 -3.25 -28.31 -22.48
C PRO A 85 -3.26 -29.19 -23.75
N THR A 86 -3.32 -30.52 -23.58
CA THR A 86 -3.33 -31.50 -24.67
C THR A 86 -4.74 -31.85 -25.16
N GLY A 87 -5.77 -31.22 -24.58
CA GLY A 87 -7.19 -31.55 -24.84
C GLY A 87 -7.66 -32.84 -24.16
N LYS A 88 -6.76 -33.57 -23.48
CA LYS A 88 -7.08 -34.71 -22.61
C LYS A 88 -7.01 -34.26 -21.15
N ALA A 89 -7.88 -34.81 -20.31
CA ALA A 89 -7.73 -34.66 -18.88
C ALA A 89 -6.38 -35.26 -18.44
N LEU A 90 -5.71 -34.62 -17.47
CA LEU A 90 -4.52 -35.20 -16.86
C LEU A 90 -4.91 -36.51 -16.16
N ASP A 91 -4.04 -37.51 -16.28
CA ASP A 91 -4.20 -38.73 -15.51
C ASP A 91 -4.03 -38.47 -14.01
N GLU A 92 -4.88 -39.08 -13.18
CA GLU A 92 -4.81 -38.91 -11.72
C GLU A 92 -3.45 -39.27 -11.16
N GLY A 93 -2.76 -40.26 -11.77
CA GLY A 93 -1.41 -40.67 -11.40
C GLY A 93 -0.36 -39.59 -11.70
N GLU A 94 -0.48 -38.90 -12.83
CA GLU A 94 0.40 -37.77 -13.21
C GLU A 94 0.22 -36.60 -12.27
N VAL A 95 -1.04 -36.26 -11.95
CA VAL A 95 -1.36 -35.18 -10.99
C VAL A 95 -0.81 -35.52 -9.60
N ALA A 96 -0.98 -36.76 -9.13
CA ALA A 96 -0.48 -37.17 -7.82
C ALA A 96 1.06 -37.11 -7.73
N LYS A 97 1.77 -37.54 -8.78
CA LYS A 97 3.24 -37.45 -8.86
C LYS A 97 3.72 -36.01 -8.83
N LEU A 98 3.14 -35.16 -9.70
CA LEU A 98 3.50 -33.75 -9.79
C LEU A 98 3.20 -33.03 -8.47
N ALA A 99 2.06 -33.32 -7.84
CA ALA A 99 1.67 -32.77 -6.55
C ALA A 99 2.67 -33.13 -5.44
N ALA A 100 3.13 -34.39 -5.41
CA ALA A 100 4.13 -34.84 -4.45
C ALA A 100 5.48 -34.11 -4.63
N LEU A 101 5.95 -33.94 -5.87
CA LEU A 101 7.20 -33.24 -6.18
C LEU A 101 7.12 -31.75 -5.83
N LEU A 102 5.99 -31.10 -6.12
CA LEU A 102 5.76 -29.68 -5.85
C LEU A 102 5.30 -29.39 -4.42
N LYS A 103 5.05 -30.43 -3.61
CA LYS A 103 4.48 -30.32 -2.25
C LYS A 103 3.14 -29.55 -2.25
N MET A 104 2.33 -29.77 -3.27
CA MET A 104 1.00 -29.20 -3.46
C MET A 104 -0.08 -30.27 -3.23
N LYS A 105 -1.32 -29.83 -3.03
CA LYS A 105 -2.46 -30.76 -3.03
C LYS A 105 -2.85 -31.09 -4.48
N PRO A 106 -3.17 -32.35 -4.79
CA PRO A 106 -3.62 -32.75 -6.13
C PRO A 106 -4.83 -31.93 -6.63
N GLU A 107 -5.74 -31.59 -5.71
CA GLU A 107 -6.94 -30.81 -6.00
C GLU A 107 -6.62 -29.40 -6.51
N ASP A 108 -5.54 -28.78 -5.98
CA ASP A 108 -5.11 -27.43 -6.37
C ASP A 108 -4.58 -27.44 -7.83
N ILE A 109 -3.85 -28.48 -8.22
CA ILE A 109 -3.36 -28.67 -9.60
C ILE A 109 -4.54 -28.90 -10.53
N THR A 110 -5.43 -29.82 -10.16
CA THR A 110 -6.62 -30.15 -10.96
C THR A 110 -7.52 -28.92 -11.14
N LYS A 111 -7.69 -28.11 -10.09
CA LYS A 111 -8.45 -26.87 -10.16
C LYS A 111 -7.82 -25.89 -11.17
N LYS A 112 -6.51 -25.62 -11.05
CA LYS A 112 -5.80 -24.71 -11.98
C LYS A 112 -5.94 -25.13 -13.42
N VAL A 113 -5.83 -26.43 -13.70
CA VAL A 113 -5.98 -26.98 -15.06
C VAL A 113 -7.42 -26.87 -15.56
N ASN A 114 -8.41 -27.12 -14.69
CA ASN A 114 -9.83 -27.04 -15.08
C ASN A 114 -10.29 -25.61 -15.30
N ASP A 115 -9.78 -24.65 -14.55
CA ASP A 115 -10.11 -23.23 -14.71
C ASP A 115 -9.59 -22.68 -16.06
N HIS A 116 -8.58 -23.31 -16.71
CA HIS A 116 -7.94 -22.85 -17.95
C HIS A 116 -8.08 -23.83 -19.15
N LYS A 117 -8.96 -24.81 -19.08
CA LYS A 117 -8.99 -25.95 -20.04
C LYS A 117 -9.38 -25.61 -21.49
N TYR A 118 -9.83 -24.38 -21.76
CA TYR A 118 -10.20 -23.95 -23.12
C TYR A 118 -9.11 -23.16 -23.85
N GLY A 119 -7.93 -22.96 -23.23
CA GLY A 119 -6.79 -22.30 -23.84
C GLY A 119 -5.82 -23.28 -24.51
N TYR A 120 -4.95 -22.76 -25.38
CA TYR A 120 -3.83 -23.47 -25.98
C TYR A 120 -2.49 -23.11 -25.34
N GLU A 121 -2.48 -22.19 -24.39
CA GLU A 121 -1.29 -21.70 -23.70
C GLU A 121 -0.91 -22.61 -22.53
N PRO A 122 0.39 -22.67 -22.17
CA PRO A 122 0.83 -23.40 -21.00
C PRO A 122 0.14 -22.87 -19.73
N ILE A 123 -0.42 -23.78 -18.93
CA ILE A 123 -1.05 -23.45 -17.65
C ILE A 123 0.01 -23.46 -16.57
N ARG A 124 0.31 -22.31 -15.97
CA ARG A 124 1.30 -22.21 -14.90
C ARG A 124 0.79 -22.91 -13.64
N ILE A 125 1.51 -23.92 -13.19
CA ILE A 125 1.18 -24.70 -11.98
C ILE A 125 1.90 -24.13 -10.77
N ALA A 126 3.24 -23.96 -10.87
CA ALA A 126 4.06 -23.44 -9.80
C ALA A 126 5.25 -22.66 -10.38
N ASN A 127 5.70 -21.62 -9.66
CA ASN A 127 6.88 -20.85 -10.00
C ASN A 127 7.87 -20.83 -8.82
N ASP A 128 9.07 -20.30 -9.05
CA ASP A 128 10.16 -20.25 -8.06
C ASP A 128 10.58 -21.63 -7.55
N ILE A 129 10.64 -22.59 -8.46
CA ILE A 129 10.98 -23.99 -8.14
C ILE A 129 12.48 -24.13 -7.97
N SER A 130 12.90 -24.87 -6.93
CA SER A 130 14.32 -25.15 -6.69
C SER A 130 14.91 -26.06 -7.75
N MET A 131 16.23 -25.93 -8.00
CA MET A 131 16.93 -26.74 -9.00
C MET A 131 16.83 -28.24 -8.72
N ASP A 132 16.78 -28.66 -7.45
CA ASP A 132 16.62 -30.07 -7.08
C ASP A 132 15.29 -30.65 -7.60
N VAL A 133 14.19 -29.89 -7.42
CA VAL A 133 12.87 -30.29 -7.92
C VAL A 133 12.83 -30.27 -9.44
N VAL A 134 13.44 -29.25 -10.07
CA VAL A 134 13.59 -29.17 -11.53
C VAL A 134 14.30 -30.42 -12.06
N THR A 135 15.44 -30.78 -11.46
CA THR A 135 16.22 -31.98 -11.85
C THR A 135 15.37 -33.26 -11.72
N THR A 136 14.67 -33.41 -10.60
CA THR A 136 13.81 -34.59 -10.38
C THR A 136 12.67 -34.66 -11.40
N ILE A 137 12.04 -33.54 -11.76
CA ILE A 137 11.00 -33.53 -12.81
C ILE A 137 11.56 -33.88 -14.16
N GLU A 138 12.76 -33.39 -14.52
CA GLU A 138 13.43 -33.74 -15.79
C GLU A 138 13.84 -35.21 -15.85
N GLU A 139 14.30 -35.82 -14.78
CA GLU A 139 14.60 -37.24 -14.66
C GLU A 139 13.34 -38.11 -14.90
N HIS A 140 12.18 -37.66 -14.43
CA HIS A 140 10.90 -38.35 -14.59
C HIS A 140 10.05 -37.81 -15.75
N ARG A 141 10.65 -37.06 -16.66
CA ARG A 141 9.94 -36.38 -17.76
C ARG A 141 9.07 -37.33 -18.62
N HIS A 142 9.49 -38.60 -18.79
CA HIS A 142 8.74 -39.60 -19.54
C HIS A 142 7.42 -40.02 -18.83
N GLU A 143 7.34 -39.82 -17.52
CA GLU A 143 6.16 -40.11 -16.68
C GLU A 143 5.24 -38.91 -16.50
N LEU A 144 5.67 -37.73 -16.95
CA LEU A 144 4.95 -36.44 -16.81
C LEU A 144 4.74 -35.79 -18.18
N PRO A 145 4.00 -36.45 -19.09
CA PRO A 145 3.75 -35.91 -20.42
C PRO A 145 2.98 -34.59 -20.34
N GLY A 146 3.42 -33.59 -21.11
CA GLY A 146 2.80 -32.26 -21.12
C GLY A 146 3.29 -31.29 -20.04
N VAL A 147 4.10 -31.74 -19.08
CA VAL A 147 4.77 -30.84 -18.13
C VAL A 147 5.96 -30.18 -18.82
N THR A 148 6.05 -28.87 -18.75
CA THR A 148 7.16 -28.06 -19.27
C THR A 148 7.81 -27.25 -18.13
N ILE A 149 9.12 -27.03 -18.30
CA ILE A 149 9.91 -26.20 -17.39
C ILE A 149 10.44 -25.04 -18.20
N ASP A 150 10.08 -23.84 -17.82
CA ASP A 150 10.55 -22.60 -18.45
C ASP A 150 11.23 -21.71 -17.40
N VAL A 151 12.14 -20.83 -17.85
CA VAL A 151 12.74 -19.80 -17.00
C VAL A 151 12.01 -18.49 -17.29
N GLU A 152 11.31 -17.98 -16.31
CA GLU A 152 10.53 -16.75 -16.42
C GLU A 152 11.04 -15.67 -15.44
N PRO A 153 10.88 -14.38 -15.78
CA PRO A 153 11.20 -13.31 -14.85
C PRO A 153 10.16 -13.27 -13.73
N LEU A 154 10.57 -13.57 -12.52
CA LEU A 154 9.74 -13.47 -11.32
C LEU A 154 9.96 -12.12 -10.65
N ARG A 155 8.87 -11.40 -10.32
CA ARG A 155 8.94 -10.16 -9.55
C ARG A 155 9.52 -10.45 -8.17
N TYR A 156 10.48 -9.62 -7.73
CA TYR A 156 11.25 -9.87 -6.52
C TYR A 156 11.42 -8.59 -5.70
N TYR A 157 11.12 -8.69 -4.41
CA TYR A 157 11.23 -7.64 -3.40
C TYR A 157 12.34 -8.04 -2.43
N PRO A 158 13.58 -7.54 -2.63
CA PRO A 158 14.78 -8.00 -1.89
C PRO A 158 14.69 -7.75 -0.39
N TYR A 159 13.93 -6.75 0.01
CA TYR A 159 13.74 -6.37 1.42
C TYR A 159 12.43 -6.89 2.01
N GLU A 160 11.82 -7.90 1.38
CA GLU A 160 10.63 -8.60 1.83
C GLU A 160 9.43 -7.68 2.13
N THR A 161 9.23 -7.31 3.40
CA THR A 161 8.06 -6.54 3.85
C THR A 161 8.22 -5.03 3.70
N MET A 162 9.45 -4.56 3.41
CA MET A 162 9.77 -3.13 3.36
C MET A 162 8.82 -2.37 2.43
N ALA A 163 8.24 -1.29 2.95
CA ALA A 163 7.37 -0.35 2.23
C ALA A 163 6.30 -1.05 1.36
N SER A 164 5.80 -2.20 1.84
CA SER A 164 4.92 -3.09 1.06
C SER A 164 3.66 -2.38 0.54
N GLN A 165 3.06 -1.49 1.33
CA GLN A 165 1.88 -0.72 0.91
C GLN A 165 2.24 0.34 -0.16
N LEU A 166 3.44 0.89 -0.11
CA LEU A 166 3.93 1.84 -1.10
C LEU A 166 4.24 1.14 -2.43
N PHE A 167 5.05 0.09 -2.40
CA PHE A 167 5.38 -0.66 -3.62
C PHE A 167 4.16 -1.39 -4.17
N GLY A 168 3.35 -1.96 -3.29
CA GLY A 168 2.26 -2.82 -3.67
C GLY A 168 2.75 -4.23 -4.03
N TYR A 169 1.92 -4.95 -4.75
CA TYR A 169 2.21 -6.33 -5.20
C TYR A 169 1.67 -6.57 -6.60
N VAL A 170 2.13 -7.67 -7.19
CA VAL A 170 1.71 -8.13 -8.51
C VAL A 170 0.88 -9.41 -8.39
N GLY A 171 0.05 -9.67 -9.40
CA GLY A 171 -0.75 -10.89 -9.47
C GLY A 171 -1.19 -11.20 -10.89
N GLU A 172 -1.60 -12.43 -11.15
CA GLU A 172 -2.08 -12.86 -12.47
C GLU A 172 -3.36 -12.12 -12.85
N VAL A 173 -3.51 -11.85 -14.14
CA VAL A 173 -4.69 -11.24 -14.74
C VAL A 173 -5.92 -12.13 -14.55
N SER A 174 -7.10 -11.55 -14.28
CA SER A 174 -8.36 -12.27 -14.34
C SER A 174 -8.85 -12.41 -15.80
N GLU A 175 -9.80 -13.30 -16.05
CA GLU A 175 -10.38 -13.47 -17.40
C GLU A 175 -11.04 -12.17 -17.88
N GLU A 176 -11.74 -11.46 -17.02
CA GLU A 176 -12.38 -10.18 -17.33
C GLU A 176 -11.35 -9.10 -17.70
N GLU A 177 -10.30 -8.96 -16.91
CA GLU A 177 -9.20 -8.02 -17.17
C GLU A 177 -8.44 -8.38 -18.47
N LEU A 178 -8.30 -9.67 -18.74
CA LEU A 178 -7.66 -10.15 -19.98
C LEU A 178 -8.46 -9.74 -21.22
N GLU A 179 -9.78 -9.86 -21.16
CA GLU A 179 -10.67 -9.41 -22.23
C GLU A 179 -10.61 -7.90 -22.42
N GLU A 180 -10.60 -7.12 -21.33
CA GLU A 180 -10.46 -5.67 -21.40
C GLU A 180 -9.12 -5.24 -22.03
N LEU A 181 -8.02 -5.90 -21.67
CA LEU A 181 -6.70 -5.62 -22.25
C LEU A 181 -6.67 -5.90 -23.74
N LYS A 182 -7.25 -7.02 -24.18
CA LYS A 182 -7.37 -7.38 -25.59
C LYS A 182 -8.27 -6.45 -26.39
N GLN A 183 -9.32 -5.91 -25.77
CA GLN A 183 -10.19 -4.92 -26.41
C GLN A 183 -9.47 -3.58 -26.59
N LYS A 184 -8.67 -3.15 -25.61
CA LYS A 184 -7.89 -1.90 -25.69
C LYS A 184 -6.78 -1.95 -26.72
N ASP A 185 -6.10 -3.08 -26.84
CA ASP A 185 -5.06 -3.33 -27.84
C ASP A 185 -5.16 -4.76 -28.39
N PRO A 186 -5.86 -4.95 -29.52
CA PRO A 186 -6.00 -6.26 -30.15
C PRO A 186 -4.69 -6.94 -30.57
N ASN A 187 -3.60 -6.20 -30.69
CA ASN A 187 -2.28 -6.71 -31.05
C ASN A 187 -1.41 -7.02 -29.82
N THR A 188 -1.92 -6.76 -28.61
CA THR A 188 -1.16 -7.06 -27.40
C THR A 188 -1.03 -8.56 -27.19
N LEU A 189 0.18 -9.01 -26.87
CA LEU A 189 0.45 -10.39 -26.48
C LEU A 189 0.20 -10.53 -24.99
N VAL A 190 -1.06 -10.74 -24.62
CA VAL A 190 -1.47 -11.01 -23.23
C VAL A 190 -2.16 -12.36 -23.15
N SER A 191 -1.89 -13.07 -22.08
CA SER A 191 -2.39 -14.43 -21.81
C SER A 191 -2.93 -14.54 -20.39
N GLY A 192 -3.55 -15.65 -20.06
CA GLY A 192 -4.04 -15.94 -18.70
C GLY A 192 -2.95 -15.95 -17.62
N GLY A 193 -1.66 -16.01 -18.00
CA GLY A 193 -0.52 -15.90 -17.08
C GLY A 193 0.11 -14.51 -17.01
N THR A 194 -0.46 -13.50 -17.68
CA THR A 194 0.08 -12.11 -17.63
C THR A 194 0.01 -11.55 -16.22
N ILE A 195 1.13 -10.94 -15.77
CA ILE A 195 1.26 -10.39 -14.43
C ILE A 195 0.97 -8.89 -14.43
N LEU A 196 0.00 -8.47 -13.64
CA LEU A 196 -0.40 -7.07 -13.46
C LEU A 196 -0.05 -6.56 -12.06
N GLY A 197 0.17 -5.25 -11.95
CA GLY A 197 0.24 -4.58 -10.66
C GLY A 197 -1.14 -4.49 -10.00
N ARG A 198 -1.24 -4.91 -8.73
CA ARG A 198 -2.52 -5.00 -8.00
C ARG A 198 -2.76 -3.84 -7.03
N SER A 199 -1.70 -3.29 -6.47
CA SER A 199 -1.76 -2.15 -5.54
C SER A 199 -0.50 -1.30 -5.61
N GLY A 200 -0.48 -0.18 -4.91
CA GLY A 200 0.68 0.69 -4.77
C GLY A 200 1.26 1.19 -6.10
N LEU A 201 2.57 1.40 -6.13
CA LEU A 201 3.30 1.82 -7.31
C LEU A 201 3.26 0.77 -8.44
N GLU A 202 3.21 -0.51 -8.10
CA GLU A 202 3.05 -1.59 -9.09
C GLU A 202 1.80 -1.41 -9.94
N LYS A 203 0.67 -1.02 -9.31
CA LYS A 203 -0.59 -0.77 -10.02
C LYS A 203 -0.58 0.57 -10.73
N LEU A 204 -0.14 1.62 -10.06
CA LEU A 204 -0.17 2.98 -10.59
C LEU A 204 0.67 3.11 -11.87
N TYR A 205 1.83 2.46 -11.89
CA TYR A 205 2.77 2.48 -13.01
C TYR A 205 2.80 1.17 -13.79
N ASP A 206 1.74 0.33 -13.73
CA ASP A 206 1.73 -0.97 -14.39
C ASP A 206 2.05 -0.90 -15.88
N SER A 207 1.45 0.02 -16.62
CA SER A 207 1.68 0.20 -18.05
C SER A 207 3.13 0.57 -18.42
N ILE A 208 3.86 1.18 -17.48
CA ILE A 208 5.27 1.57 -17.64
C ILE A 208 6.17 0.41 -17.22
N LEU A 209 5.89 -0.19 -16.06
CA LEU A 209 6.71 -1.25 -15.47
C LEU A 209 6.58 -2.58 -16.19
N ARG A 210 5.41 -2.93 -16.74
CA ARG A 210 5.11 -4.27 -17.29
C ARG A 210 5.96 -4.63 -18.50
N GLY A 211 6.35 -3.67 -19.32
CA GLY A 211 7.05 -3.94 -20.57
C GLY A 211 6.13 -4.46 -21.68
N THR A 212 6.70 -5.17 -22.62
CA THR A 212 5.96 -5.76 -23.76
C THR A 212 6.37 -7.22 -23.88
N ASP A 213 5.41 -8.12 -23.71
CA ASP A 213 5.64 -9.55 -23.83
C ASP A 213 6.05 -9.92 -25.26
N GLY A 214 6.88 -10.93 -25.35
CA GLY A 214 7.29 -11.57 -26.59
C GLY A 214 6.52 -12.85 -26.84
N GLY A 215 6.96 -13.64 -27.80
CA GLY A 215 6.40 -14.96 -28.08
C GLY A 215 7.37 -15.81 -28.83
N LYS A 216 7.34 -17.12 -28.57
CA LYS A 216 8.01 -18.14 -29.35
C LYS A 216 6.98 -18.96 -30.09
N GLN A 217 7.15 -19.11 -31.39
CA GLN A 217 6.35 -20.03 -32.21
C GLN A 217 7.00 -21.38 -32.17
N VAL A 218 6.33 -22.34 -31.55
CA VAL A 218 6.85 -23.73 -31.43
C VAL A 218 6.03 -24.67 -32.25
N GLU A 219 6.73 -25.61 -32.92
CA GLU A 219 6.13 -26.77 -33.56
C GLU A 219 5.84 -27.81 -32.47
N VAL A 220 4.62 -28.35 -32.46
CA VAL A 220 4.22 -29.39 -31.52
C VAL A 220 3.91 -30.70 -32.24
N ASP A 221 4.19 -31.82 -31.57
CA ASP A 221 3.83 -33.16 -32.05
C ASP A 221 2.33 -33.43 -31.84
N ALA A 222 1.88 -34.64 -32.25
CA ALA A 222 0.48 -35.07 -32.10
C ALA A 222 0.00 -35.14 -30.63
N THR A 223 0.91 -35.10 -29.66
CA THR A 223 0.63 -35.09 -28.23
C THR A 223 0.72 -33.68 -27.62
N GLY A 224 0.99 -32.67 -28.46
CA GLY A 224 1.12 -31.28 -28.03
C GLY A 224 2.49 -30.92 -27.44
N ARG A 225 3.51 -31.77 -27.55
CA ARG A 225 4.86 -31.51 -27.05
C ARG A 225 5.62 -30.60 -28.01
N PRO A 226 6.32 -29.58 -27.55
CA PRO A 226 7.21 -28.77 -28.37
C PRO A 226 8.34 -29.63 -28.93
N VAL A 227 8.51 -29.60 -30.28
CA VAL A 227 9.55 -30.36 -31.00
C VAL A 227 10.62 -29.43 -31.51
N ALA A 228 10.25 -28.25 -31.99
CA ALA A 228 11.17 -27.25 -32.52
C ALA A 228 10.63 -25.84 -32.31
N GLU A 229 11.54 -24.88 -32.17
CA GLU A 229 11.23 -23.46 -32.23
C GLU A 229 11.36 -22.99 -33.68
N VAL A 230 10.32 -22.34 -34.19
CA VAL A 230 10.23 -21.89 -35.59
C VAL A 230 10.52 -20.41 -35.74
N ASP A 231 9.99 -19.60 -34.79
CA ASP A 231 10.16 -18.15 -34.79
C ASP A 231 10.11 -17.59 -33.36
N ARG A 232 10.72 -16.42 -33.16
CA ARG A 232 10.78 -15.76 -31.85
C ARG A 232 10.60 -14.26 -31.98
N LYS A 233 9.59 -13.73 -31.30
CA LYS A 233 9.44 -12.29 -31.02
C LYS A 233 10.05 -11.99 -29.63
N HIS A 234 11.09 -11.19 -29.59
CA HIS A 234 11.76 -10.85 -28.34
C HIS A 234 10.87 -10.03 -27.40
N THR A 235 11.03 -10.27 -26.10
CA THR A 235 10.45 -9.44 -25.06
C THR A 235 11.12 -8.08 -25.01
N VAL A 236 10.38 -7.04 -24.61
CA VAL A 236 10.93 -5.73 -24.33
C VAL A 236 10.69 -5.41 -22.85
N PRO A 237 11.74 -5.33 -22.01
CA PRO A 237 11.58 -5.01 -20.59
C PRO A 237 10.82 -3.74 -20.34
N GLY A 238 10.18 -3.64 -19.18
CA GLY A 238 9.54 -2.42 -18.73
C GLY A 238 10.55 -1.32 -18.40
N SER A 239 10.06 -0.09 -18.36
CA SER A 239 10.84 1.09 -17.97
C SER A 239 11.10 1.10 -16.47
N ASN A 240 12.26 1.62 -16.07
CA ASN A 240 12.64 1.74 -14.66
C ASN A 240 12.06 3.01 -14.04
N ILE A 241 11.84 2.96 -12.72
CA ILE A 241 11.36 4.07 -11.91
C ILE A 241 12.36 4.34 -10.79
N HIS A 242 12.71 5.60 -10.59
CA HIS A 242 13.55 6.05 -9.49
C HIS A 242 12.69 6.77 -8.47
N LEU A 243 12.80 6.35 -7.22
CA LEU A 243 12.05 6.91 -6.11
C LEU A 243 12.87 7.94 -5.33
N THR A 244 12.17 8.75 -4.55
CA THR A 244 12.80 9.67 -3.58
C THR A 244 13.16 8.97 -2.27
N ILE A 245 12.68 7.75 -2.07
CA ILE A 245 12.93 6.92 -0.88
C ILE A 245 14.43 6.67 -0.71
N ASP A 246 14.92 6.82 0.51
CA ASP A 246 16.24 6.37 0.93
C ASP A 246 16.09 5.02 1.65
N VAL A 247 16.67 3.98 1.08
CA VAL A 247 16.51 2.61 1.60
C VAL A 247 17.05 2.46 3.03
N ASN A 248 18.10 3.19 3.40
CA ASN A 248 18.68 3.11 4.74
C ASN A 248 17.79 3.82 5.76
N LEU A 249 17.23 4.98 5.40
CA LEU A 249 16.27 5.69 6.25
C LEU A 249 14.96 4.89 6.39
N GLN A 250 14.49 4.28 5.31
CA GLN A 250 13.30 3.41 5.33
C GLN A 250 13.49 2.23 6.29
N LYS A 251 14.64 1.52 6.21
CA LYS A 251 14.99 0.43 7.14
C LYS A 251 15.00 0.90 8.59
N ALA A 252 15.64 2.03 8.85
CA ALA A 252 15.73 2.59 10.20
C ALA A 252 14.34 2.96 10.74
N ALA A 253 13.46 3.52 9.89
CA ALA A 253 12.11 3.86 10.28
C ALA A 253 11.25 2.62 10.59
N GLU A 254 11.33 1.56 9.78
CA GLU A 254 10.64 0.30 10.02
C GLU A 254 11.15 -0.40 11.30
N GLU A 255 12.47 -0.42 11.50
CA GLU A 255 13.07 -0.97 12.72
C GLU A 255 12.65 -0.17 13.96
N ALA A 256 12.62 1.16 13.88
CA ALA A 256 12.14 2.02 14.96
C ALA A 256 10.66 1.73 15.31
N VAL A 257 9.81 1.61 14.29
CA VAL A 257 8.39 1.24 14.47
C VAL A 257 8.26 -0.12 15.13
N LYS A 258 8.93 -1.14 14.58
CA LYS A 258 8.88 -2.50 15.12
C LYS A 258 9.32 -2.55 16.58
N ASN A 259 10.49 -1.98 16.89
CA ASN A 259 11.03 -1.96 18.25
C ASN A 259 10.08 -1.26 19.23
N GLN A 260 9.50 -0.15 18.82
CA GLN A 260 8.58 0.63 19.64
C GLN A 260 7.25 -0.10 19.88
N LEU A 261 6.67 -0.70 18.84
CA LEU A 261 5.44 -1.48 18.99
C LEU A 261 5.66 -2.70 19.91
N ASP A 262 6.79 -3.40 19.75
CA ASP A 262 7.16 -4.53 20.61
C ASP A 262 7.34 -4.08 22.08
N GLN A 263 7.98 -2.93 22.31
CA GLN A 263 8.15 -2.35 23.63
C GLN A 263 6.81 -1.96 24.27
N LEU A 264 5.91 -1.31 23.55
CA LEU A 264 4.59 -0.92 24.04
C LEU A 264 3.75 -2.14 24.40
N ARG A 265 3.76 -3.18 23.56
CA ARG A 265 3.06 -4.44 23.85
C ARG A 265 3.62 -5.14 25.09
N ALA A 266 4.94 -5.13 25.27
CA ALA A 266 5.58 -5.66 26.48
C ALA A 266 5.16 -4.90 27.77
N GLN A 267 4.78 -3.62 27.64
CA GLN A 267 4.24 -2.80 28.71
C GLN A 267 2.71 -2.97 28.91
N GLY A 268 2.06 -3.85 28.16
CA GLY A 268 0.62 -4.06 28.20
C GLY A 268 -0.20 -2.97 27.48
N ILE A 269 0.44 -2.17 26.62
CA ILE A 269 -0.24 -1.21 25.74
C ILE A 269 -0.55 -1.93 24.43
N PRO A 270 -1.83 -2.04 24.04
CA PRO A 270 -2.24 -2.80 22.85
C PRO A 270 -2.02 -1.99 21.55
N ALA A 271 -0.82 -1.45 21.38
CA ALA A 271 -0.45 -0.74 20.16
C ALA A 271 -0.55 -1.68 18.95
N GLN A 272 -1.41 -1.37 18.00
CA GLN A 272 -1.81 -2.26 16.92
C GLN A 272 -1.06 -1.97 15.62
N GLY A 273 -0.91 -0.69 15.29
CA GLY A 273 -0.25 -0.27 14.08
C GLY A 273 0.45 1.08 14.25
N ALA A 274 1.18 1.45 13.22
CA ALA A 274 1.83 2.74 13.18
C ALA A 274 1.94 3.25 11.73
N ALA A 275 2.02 4.56 11.59
CA ALA A 275 2.34 5.22 10.33
C ALA A 275 3.49 6.20 10.55
N VAL A 276 4.49 6.19 9.66
CA VAL A 276 5.60 7.13 9.70
C VAL A 276 5.85 7.68 8.30
N VAL A 277 6.03 8.98 8.22
CA VAL A 277 6.49 9.63 7.00
C VAL A 277 7.63 10.58 7.31
N ALA A 278 8.71 10.45 6.52
CA ALA A 278 9.84 11.38 6.52
C ALA A 278 9.86 12.11 5.18
N MET A 279 9.91 13.44 5.21
CA MET A 279 9.82 14.29 4.01
C MET A 279 10.85 15.42 4.06
N ASP A 280 11.43 15.75 2.92
CA ASP A 280 12.22 16.98 2.75
C ASP A 280 11.28 18.19 2.68
N PRO A 281 11.30 19.11 3.66
CA PRO A 281 10.40 20.26 3.70
C PRO A 281 10.64 21.27 2.58
N ASN A 282 11.79 21.24 1.92
CA ASN A 282 12.19 22.21 0.91
C ASN A 282 11.86 21.76 -0.51
N THR A 283 11.46 20.50 -0.67
CA THR A 283 11.18 19.92 -2.00
C THR A 283 9.86 19.15 -2.08
N GLY A 284 9.35 18.67 -0.96
CA GLY A 284 8.21 17.74 -0.91
C GLY A 284 8.57 16.28 -1.17
N ALA A 285 9.86 15.95 -1.33
CA ALA A 285 10.32 14.58 -1.57
C ALA A 285 10.09 13.69 -0.34
N ILE A 286 9.41 12.56 -0.53
CA ILE A 286 9.22 11.56 0.54
C ILE A 286 10.48 10.70 0.63
N LEU A 287 11.12 10.72 1.79
CA LEU A 287 12.38 10.03 2.06
C LEU A 287 12.17 8.64 2.67
N ALA A 288 11.10 8.48 3.45
CA ALA A 288 10.66 7.20 3.99
C ALA A 288 9.14 7.23 4.23
N MET A 289 8.48 6.08 4.05
CA MET A 289 7.05 5.90 4.26
C MET A 289 6.80 4.51 4.84
N VAL A 290 6.36 4.44 6.09
CA VAL A 290 6.09 3.19 6.81
C VAL A 290 4.62 3.12 7.19
N SER A 291 4.01 1.97 6.94
CA SER A 291 2.66 1.64 7.40
C SER A 291 2.70 0.24 8.01
N ALA A 292 2.50 0.13 9.31
CA ALA A 292 2.53 -1.15 10.02
C ALA A 292 1.09 -1.57 10.45
N PRO A 293 0.78 -2.88 10.40
CA PRO A 293 1.66 -3.98 10.01
C PRO A 293 1.89 -4.05 8.49
N GLU A 294 3.06 -4.54 8.13
CA GLU A 294 3.45 -4.78 6.74
C GLU A 294 3.02 -6.18 6.28
N PHE A 295 3.08 -6.42 4.97
CA PHE A 295 2.93 -7.75 4.37
C PHE A 295 4.08 -8.08 3.44
N ASN A 296 4.31 -9.37 3.12
CA ASN A 296 5.36 -9.76 2.19
C ASN A 296 4.83 -9.87 0.75
N PRO A 297 5.13 -8.91 -0.16
CA PRO A 297 4.66 -8.93 -1.54
C PRO A 297 5.25 -10.09 -2.38
N ASN A 298 6.36 -10.72 -1.94
CA ASN A 298 6.87 -11.93 -2.58
C ASN A 298 5.89 -13.10 -2.49
N TRP A 299 4.98 -13.14 -1.51
CA TRP A 299 3.94 -14.17 -1.44
C TRP A 299 3.02 -14.13 -2.67
N PHE A 300 2.68 -12.92 -3.12
CA PHE A 300 1.83 -12.71 -4.28
C PHE A 300 2.56 -13.04 -5.59
N ALA A 301 3.82 -12.62 -5.71
CA ALA A 301 4.64 -12.90 -6.88
C ALA A 301 4.85 -14.42 -7.10
N LYS A 302 4.92 -15.20 -6.01
CA LYS A 302 5.05 -16.66 -6.05
C LYS A 302 3.72 -17.42 -6.16
N GLY A 303 2.59 -16.71 -6.05
CA GLY A 303 1.25 -17.30 -5.92
C GLY A 303 0.90 -17.52 -4.45
N ILE A 304 0.16 -16.57 -3.90
CA ILE A 304 -0.26 -16.58 -2.50
C ILE A 304 -1.16 -17.79 -2.19
N THR A 305 -0.91 -18.46 -1.07
CA THR A 305 -1.76 -19.55 -0.59
C THR A 305 -3.04 -19.01 0.05
N THR A 306 -4.11 -19.81 0.08
CA THR A 306 -5.37 -19.46 0.76
C THR A 306 -5.15 -19.14 2.24
N ALA A 307 -4.23 -19.84 2.90
CA ALA A 307 -3.91 -19.58 4.30
C ALA A 307 -3.27 -18.20 4.50
N GLN A 308 -2.27 -17.85 3.66
CA GLN A 308 -1.61 -16.53 3.70
C GLN A 308 -2.60 -15.40 3.36
N TRP A 309 -3.45 -15.61 2.35
CA TRP A 309 -4.49 -14.65 1.99
C TRP A 309 -5.45 -14.40 3.16
N ASN A 310 -5.97 -15.48 3.77
CA ASN A 310 -6.88 -15.35 4.90
C ASN A 310 -6.21 -14.70 6.12
N GLN A 311 -4.92 -14.97 6.35
CA GLN A 311 -4.15 -14.30 7.41
C GLN A 311 -4.13 -12.79 7.22
N LEU A 312 -3.84 -12.32 6.00
CA LEU A 312 -3.76 -10.88 5.71
C LEU A 312 -5.15 -10.22 5.63
N ASN A 313 -6.09 -10.88 4.98
CA ASN A 313 -7.42 -10.30 4.73
C ASN A 313 -8.30 -10.22 5.99
N ASN A 314 -8.08 -11.11 6.96
CA ASN A 314 -8.82 -11.14 8.22
C ASN A 314 -8.08 -10.43 9.36
N ASP A 315 -6.90 -9.86 9.10
CA ASP A 315 -6.17 -9.10 10.11
C ASP A 315 -6.89 -7.76 10.38
N LYS A 316 -7.31 -7.57 11.63
CA LYS A 316 -8.01 -6.36 12.09
C LYS A 316 -7.17 -5.09 12.01
N ASN A 317 -5.86 -5.24 11.84
CA ASN A 317 -4.93 -4.11 11.71
C ASN A 317 -4.73 -3.68 10.26
N HIS A 318 -5.46 -4.29 9.31
CA HIS A 318 -5.51 -3.88 7.89
C HIS A 318 -4.12 -3.71 7.24
N PRO A 319 -3.33 -4.79 7.06
CA PRO A 319 -1.96 -4.71 6.54
C PRO A 319 -1.89 -4.19 5.09
N PHE A 320 -2.99 -4.21 4.34
CA PHE A 320 -3.02 -3.67 2.97
C PHE A 320 -3.15 -2.14 2.90
N ASP A 321 -3.60 -1.50 3.99
CA ASP A 321 -3.85 -0.07 3.99
C ASP A 321 -2.55 0.73 4.13
N ASN A 322 -2.34 1.68 3.24
CA ASN A 322 -1.29 2.67 3.41
C ASN A 322 -1.76 3.76 4.39
N LYS A 323 -1.59 3.50 5.68
CA LYS A 323 -2.06 4.39 6.77
C LYS A 323 -1.48 5.81 6.68
N VAL A 324 -0.35 5.99 5.98
CA VAL A 324 0.26 7.32 5.81
C VAL A 324 -0.61 8.23 4.96
N ILE A 325 -1.26 7.69 3.92
CA ILE A 325 -2.05 8.47 2.96
C ILE A 325 -3.56 8.26 3.09
N SER A 326 -4.00 7.12 3.63
CA SER A 326 -5.41 6.77 3.73
C SER A 326 -5.96 6.67 5.15
N GLY A 327 -5.09 6.58 6.17
CA GLY A 327 -5.50 6.57 7.56
C GLY A 327 -5.91 7.97 8.01
N GLU A 328 -7.14 8.12 8.45
CA GLU A 328 -7.71 9.39 8.91
C GLU A 328 -7.86 9.34 10.44
N TYR A 329 -7.12 10.19 11.14
CA TYR A 329 -7.06 10.21 12.60
C TYR A 329 -7.24 11.63 13.13
N PRO A 330 -7.85 11.82 14.31
CA PRO A 330 -7.82 13.11 14.96
C PRO A 330 -6.36 13.54 15.18
N PRO A 331 -5.95 14.74 14.72
CA PRO A 331 -4.56 15.18 14.88
C PRO A 331 -4.21 15.50 16.35
N GLY A 332 -5.18 15.81 17.18
CA GLY A 332 -4.94 16.19 18.56
C GLY A 332 -4.05 17.42 18.67
N SER A 333 -3.21 17.47 19.71
CA SER A 333 -2.37 18.64 20.02
C SER A 333 -1.46 19.16 18.90
N PRO A 334 -0.99 18.41 17.89
CA PRO A 334 -0.36 18.98 16.70
C PRO A 334 -1.21 20.05 15.97
N PHE A 335 -2.53 19.97 16.04
CA PHE A 335 -3.43 20.99 15.48
C PHE A 335 -3.30 22.36 16.15
N LYS A 336 -2.79 22.42 17.41
CA LYS A 336 -2.50 23.67 18.12
C LYS A 336 -1.51 24.57 17.37
N ILE A 337 -0.72 24.01 16.47
CA ILE A 337 0.13 24.76 15.53
C ILE A 337 -0.73 25.68 14.67
N ILE A 338 -1.83 25.16 14.12
CA ILE A 338 -2.77 25.90 13.26
C ILE A 338 -3.54 26.93 14.12
N THR A 339 -4.11 26.49 15.24
CA THR A 339 -4.86 27.36 16.16
C THR A 339 -4.02 28.51 16.68
N GLY A 340 -2.77 28.21 17.07
CA GLY A 340 -1.81 29.22 17.53
C GLY A 340 -1.42 30.21 16.44
N THR A 341 -1.18 29.72 15.22
CA THR A 341 -0.91 30.56 14.06
C THR A 341 -2.08 31.52 13.80
N ALA A 342 -3.30 30.99 13.77
CA ALA A 342 -4.51 31.80 13.59
C ALA A 342 -4.68 32.88 14.68
N ALA A 343 -4.49 32.51 15.95
CA ALA A 343 -4.63 33.43 17.08
C ALA A 343 -3.61 34.58 17.03
N LEU A 344 -2.36 34.29 16.70
CA LEU A 344 -1.31 35.30 16.57
C LEU A 344 -1.51 36.18 15.33
N ASP A 345 -1.80 35.62 14.18
CA ASP A 345 -1.95 36.37 12.92
C ASP A 345 -3.17 37.28 12.95
N LEU A 346 -4.29 36.80 13.50
CA LEU A 346 -5.51 37.59 13.71
C LEU A 346 -5.41 38.56 14.91
N LYS A 347 -4.25 38.61 15.57
CA LYS A 347 -4.01 39.47 16.77
C LYS A 347 -5.03 39.23 17.90
N LYS A 348 -5.49 37.99 18.04
CA LYS A 348 -6.37 37.55 19.14
C LYS A 348 -5.61 37.35 20.44
N VAL A 349 -4.28 37.25 20.34
CA VAL A 349 -3.34 37.16 21.45
C VAL A 349 -2.01 37.79 21.02
N THR A 350 -1.26 38.35 21.94
CA THR A 350 0.15 38.71 21.72
C THR A 350 1.08 37.60 22.26
N PRO A 351 2.30 37.47 21.80
CA PRO A 351 3.23 36.43 22.27
C PRO A 351 3.50 36.52 23.78
N GLU A 352 3.46 37.75 24.35
CA GLU A 352 3.76 38.05 25.74
C GLU A 352 2.53 37.98 26.67
N GLU A 353 1.31 37.95 26.09
CA GLU A 353 0.07 37.91 26.89
C GLU A 353 0.03 36.66 27.76
N MET A 354 -0.16 36.89 29.05
CA MET A 354 -0.25 35.82 30.04
C MET A 354 -1.70 35.42 30.28
N ILE A 355 -2.02 34.15 30.10
CA ILE A 355 -3.32 33.56 30.40
C ILE A 355 -3.15 32.60 31.57
N PHE A 356 -4.06 32.65 32.52
CA PHE A 356 -4.03 31.82 33.72
C PHE A 356 -4.75 30.50 33.47
N ASP A 357 -4.03 29.40 33.55
CA ASP A 357 -4.57 28.04 33.54
C ASP A 357 -4.78 27.55 34.98
N SER A 358 -6.04 27.34 35.35
CA SER A 358 -6.46 26.75 36.62
C SER A 358 -6.69 25.24 36.55
N GLY A 359 -6.31 24.59 35.45
CA GLY A 359 -6.62 23.18 35.13
C GLY A 359 -7.96 23.00 34.41
N LYS A 360 -8.78 24.09 34.33
CA LYS A 360 -10.09 24.06 33.71
C LYS A 360 -10.39 25.42 33.04
N HIS A 361 -11.05 25.36 31.87
CA HIS A 361 -11.47 26.59 31.18
C HIS A 361 -12.60 27.31 31.94
N TRP A 362 -12.52 28.64 32.00
CA TRP A 362 -13.43 29.46 32.81
C TRP A 362 -14.89 29.47 32.33
N LEU A 363 -15.11 29.27 31.01
CA LEU A 363 -16.44 29.33 30.39
C LEU A 363 -17.15 27.96 30.35
N ILE A 364 -16.41 26.89 30.19
CA ILE A 364 -16.96 25.52 30.02
C ILE A 364 -16.15 24.49 30.82
N ASP A 365 -16.76 23.32 31.11
CA ASP A 365 -16.08 22.24 31.83
C ASP A 365 -15.18 21.42 30.90
N LYS A 366 -14.14 22.09 30.36
CA LYS A 366 -13.06 21.47 29.61
C LYS A 366 -11.74 21.67 30.33
N ARG A 367 -10.91 20.64 30.37
CA ARG A 367 -9.73 20.54 31.24
C ARG A 367 -8.48 20.16 30.46
N ASN A 368 -7.33 20.38 31.09
CA ASN A 368 -6.09 19.76 30.65
C ASN A 368 -6.14 18.22 30.74
N ALA A 369 -5.31 17.53 29.98
CA ALA A 369 -5.03 16.13 30.21
C ALA A 369 -4.61 15.96 31.69
N GLU A 370 -5.16 14.97 32.38
CA GLU A 370 -4.91 14.71 33.81
C GLU A 370 -5.37 15.81 34.78
N GLY A 371 -6.00 16.92 34.29
CA GLY A 371 -6.52 17.97 35.11
C GLY A 371 -5.47 18.88 35.79
N GLU A 372 -4.24 18.87 35.29
CA GLU A 372 -3.16 19.72 35.78
C GLU A 372 -3.47 21.20 35.60
N ALA A 373 -3.13 22.02 36.62
CA ALA A 373 -3.15 23.49 36.56
C ALA A 373 -1.72 24.00 36.34
N LEU A 374 -1.47 24.62 35.18
CA LEU A 374 -0.12 25.07 34.78
C LEU A 374 0.16 26.55 35.13
N GLY A 375 -0.83 27.27 35.67
CA GLY A 375 -0.67 28.66 36.13
C GLY A 375 -0.58 29.66 34.97
N TRP A 376 0.26 30.68 35.12
CA TRP A 376 0.41 31.74 34.12
C TRP A 376 1.29 31.28 32.94
N LEU A 377 0.71 31.25 31.74
CA LEU A 377 1.36 30.84 30.50
C LEU A 377 1.24 31.92 29.43
N ASN A 378 2.32 32.20 28.75
CA ASN A 378 2.32 32.89 27.47
C ASN A 378 2.24 31.88 26.32
N PHE A 379 2.20 32.36 25.08
CA PHE A 379 2.06 31.49 23.89
C PHE A 379 3.10 30.38 23.82
N ASN A 380 4.41 30.70 23.93
CA ASN A 380 5.49 29.72 23.81
C ASN A 380 5.40 28.64 24.89
N LYS A 381 5.17 29.06 26.17
CA LYS A 381 5.02 28.09 27.26
C LYS A 381 3.79 27.21 27.10
N ALA A 382 2.67 27.77 26.64
CA ALA A 382 1.45 27.01 26.41
C ALA A 382 1.63 25.97 25.28
N LEU A 383 2.34 26.33 24.21
CA LEU A 383 2.67 25.39 23.13
C LEU A 383 3.66 24.32 23.60
N ALA A 384 4.71 24.71 24.35
CA ALA A 384 5.73 23.82 24.91
C ALA A 384 5.14 22.80 25.90
N LYS A 385 4.21 23.21 26.74
CA LYS A 385 3.50 22.37 27.71
C LYS A 385 2.29 21.66 27.14
N SER A 386 1.92 21.99 25.89
CA SER A 386 0.73 21.46 25.24
C SER A 386 -0.58 21.75 26.00
N ASP A 387 -0.67 22.93 26.65
CA ASP A 387 -1.80 23.33 27.47
C ASP A 387 -3.11 23.36 26.69
N ASN A 388 -4.12 22.61 27.13
CA ASN A 388 -5.42 22.59 26.47
C ASN A 388 -6.24 23.86 26.83
N VAL A 389 -6.19 24.31 28.07
CA VAL A 389 -6.99 25.46 28.57
C VAL A 389 -6.62 26.73 27.80
N TYR A 390 -5.33 26.95 27.57
CA TYR A 390 -4.85 28.04 26.72
C TYR A 390 -5.41 27.96 25.30
N PHE A 391 -5.33 26.76 24.67
CA PHE A 391 -5.77 26.60 23.29
C PHE A 391 -7.30 26.52 23.15
N TYR A 392 -8.05 26.17 24.20
CA TYR A 392 -9.50 26.37 24.23
C TYR A 392 -9.83 27.86 24.18
N GLU A 393 -9.13 28.68 24.98
CA GLU A 393 -9.30 30.14 24.94
C GLU A 393 -8.92 30.72 23.57
N MET A 394 -7.86 30.20 22.93
CA MET A 394 -7.54 30.61 21.55
C MET A 394 -8.66 30.24 20.58
N GLY A 395 -9.22 29.04 20.68
CA GLY A 395 -10.39 28.62 19.89
C GLY A 395 -11.59 29.51 20.08
N ASN A 396 -11.87 29.91 21.36
CA ASN A 396 -12.92 30.84 21.71
C ASN A 396 -12.73 32.23 21.07
N ARG A 397 -11.52 32.76 21.11
CA ARG A 397 -11.19 34.09 20.54
C ARG A 397 -11.13 34.11 19.00
N VAL A 398 -10.65 33.02 18.38
CA VAL A 398 -10.53 32.89 16.94
C VAL A 398 -11.89 32.58 16.30
N GLY A 399 -12.64 31.65 16.88
CA GLY A 399 -13.91 31.16 16.34
C GLY A 399 -13.74 30.09 15.29
N ILE A 400 -14.80 29.27 15.11
CA ILE A 400 -14.71 28.08 14.23
C ILE A 400 -14.49 28.44 12.76
N GLU A 401 -15.09 29.53 12.27
CA GLU A 401 -14.99 29.90 10.86
C GLU A 401 -13.54 30.25 10.45
N GLU A 402 -12.84 31.02 11.29
CA GLU A 402 -11.43 31.33 11.04
C GLU A 402 -10.54 30.09 11.28
N LEU A 403 -10.86 29.22 12.25
CA LEU A 403 -10.13 27.94 12.41
C LEU A 403 -10.23 27.06 11.14
N VAL A 404 -11.43 26.93 10.56
CA VAL A 404 -11.65 26.21 9.29
C VAL A 404 -10.82 26.80 8.16
N LYS A 405 -10.81 28.13 8.06
CA LYS A 405 -10.05 28.84 7.02
C LYS A 405 -8.54 28.61 7.17
N TYR A 406 -8.00 28.74 8.39
CA TYR A 406 -6.57 28.46 8.63
C TYR A 406 -6.23 26.99 8.44
N ALA A 407 -7.08 26.06 8.86
CA ALA A 407 -6.92 24.64 8.57
C ALA A 407 -6.82 24.35 7.07
N GLY A 408 -7.65 25.00 6.25
CA GLY A 408 -7.59 24.95 4.79
C GLY A 408 -6.29 25.52 4.22
N TYR A 409 -5.76 26.61 4.78
CA TYR A 409 -4.45 27.13 4.37
C TYR A 409 -3.35 26.07 4.52
N PHE A 410 -3.37 25.30 5.62
CA PHE A 410 -2.46 24.19 5.87
C PHE A 410 -2.86 22.88 5.21
N GLY A 411 -3.93 22.84 4.40
CA GLY A 411 -4.36 21.68 3.64
C GLY A 411 -5.07 20.59 4.45
N ILE A 412 -5.57 20.90 5.66
CA ILE A 412 -6.40 19.94 6.41
C ILE A 412 -7.81 19.90 5.79
N GLY A 413 -8.29 18.70 5.51
CA GLY A 413 -9.57 18.48 4.82
C GLY A 413 -9.46 18.42 3.30
N GLU A 414 -8.25 18.47 2.75
CA GLU A 414 -7.97 18.39 1.32
C GLU A 414 -6.85 17.38 1.02
N LYS A 415 -6.90 16.73 -0.15
CA LYS A 415 -5.81 15.86 -0.59
C LYS A 415 -4.53 16.66 -0.81
N THR A 416 -3.39 16.11 -0.41
CA THR A 416 -2.08 16.74 -0.65
C THR A 416 -1.70 16.74 -2.12
N GLY A 417 -2.32 15.87 -2.91
CA GLY A 417 -2.06 15.67 -4.33
C GLY A 417 -0.83 14.82 -4.60
N ILE A 418 -0.40 14.00 -3.64
CA ILE A 418 0.62 12.98 -3.88
C ILE A 418 0.14 12.04 -4.99
N ASN A 419 1.02 11.70 -5.92
CA ASN A 419 0.67 10.78 -7.00
C ASN A 419 0.71 9.32 -6.50
N LEU A 420 -0.25 8.98 -5.63
CA LEU A 420 -0.52 7.62 -5.14
C LEU A 420 -2.04 7.39 -5.10
N ALA A 421 -2.46 6.18 -5.39
CA ALA A 421 -3.87 5.83 -5.30
C ALA A 421 -4.32 5.66 -3.84
N GLY A 422 -5.58 6.02 -3.56
CA GLY A 422 -6.18 5.80 -2.25
C GLY A 422 -5.89 6.89 -1.21
N GLU A 423 -5.38 8.06 -1.63
CA GLU A 423 -5.21 9.21 -0.74
C GLU A 423 -6.56 9.68 -0.19
N ALA A 424 -6.67 9.78 1.14
CA ALA A 424 -7.82 10.35 1.84
C ALA A 424 -7.69 11.87 1.98
N ALA A 425 -8.81 12.56 2.04
CA ALA A 425 -8.83 14.03 2.17
C ALA A 425 -8.78 14.50 3.62
N GLY A 426 -9.01 13.61 4.59
CA GLY A 426 -9.27 14.06 5.94
C GLY A 426 -10.59 14.83 6.06
N ASN A 427 -10.79 15.47 7.18
CA ASN A 427 -11.94 16.32 7.42
C ASN A 427 -11.60 17.45 8.39
N MET A 428 -12.07 18.66 8.15
CA MET A 428 -12.04 19.74 9.13
C MET A 428 -13.41 19.87 9.78
N ALA A 429 -13.45 19.77 11.10
CA ALA A 429 -14.64 20.02 11.88
C ALA A 429 -15.21 21.43 11.60
N SER A 430 -16.47 21.48 11.19
CA SER A 430 -17.11 22.75 10.83
C SER A 430 -18.63 22.69 10.99
N PRO A 431 -19.31 23.84 11.17
CA PRO A 431 -20.77 23.91 11.15
C PRO A 431 -21.38 23.31 9.88
N ALA A 432 -20.75 23.55 8.73
CA ALA A 432 -21.20 23.03 7.43
C ALA A 432 -21.12 21.50 7.38
N TYR A 433 -20.02 20.92 7.87
CA TYR A 433 -19.86 19.48 7.96
C TYR A 433 -20.92 18.85 8.89
N LYS A 434 -21.07 19.40 10.09
CA LYS A 434 -22.03 18.88 11.07
C LYS A 434 -23.46 18.92 10.56
N ARG A 435 -23.87 20.04 9.95
CA ARG A 435 -25.20 20.18 9.33
C ARG A 435 -25.40 19.15 8.20
N LYS A 436 -24.37 18.94 7.36
CA LYS A 436 -24.47 18.03 6.24
C LYS A 436 -24.58 16.55 6.66
N VAL A 437 -23.84 16.15 7.70
CA VAL A 437 -23.68 14.73 8.09
C VAL A 437 -24.67 14.31 9.16
N PHE A 438 -24.95 15.19 10.14
CA PHE A 438 -25.76 14.87 11.32
C PHE A 438 -27.08 15.64 11.36
N ASP A 439 -27.28 16.64 10.48
CA ASP A 439 -28.45 17.56 10.47
C ASP A 439 -28.62 18.31 11.81
N GLU A 440 -27.50 18.66 12.44
CA GLU A 440 -27.44 19.33 13.73
C GLU A 440 -26.77 20.70 13.66
N ASP A 441 -27.10 21.58 14.59
CA ASP A 441 -26.44 22.88 14.78
C ASP A 441 -25.08 22.68 15.46
N TRP A 442 -24.18 23.64 15.21
CA TRP A 442 -22.88 23.73 15.86
C TRP A 442 -22.97 24.28 17.26
N TYR A 443 -22.30 23.63 18.21
CA TYR A 443 -22.22 24.10 19.59
C TYR A 443 -20.84 24.66 19.91
N LEU A 444 -20.77 25.64 20.81
CA LEU A 444 -19.51 26.27 21.20
C LEU A 444 -18.48 25.28 21.73
N GLY A 445 -18.91 24.25 22.45
CA GLY A 445 -18.03 23.18 22.93
C GLY A 445 -17.26 22.45 21.83
N GLU A 446 -17.84 22.32 20.64
CA GLU A 446 -17.19 21.69 19.48
C GLU A 446 -16.09 22.58 18.88
N THR A 447 -16.21 23.91 19.01
CA THR A 447 -15.14 24.87 18.67
C THR A 447 -13.90 24.65 19.55
N PHE A 448 -14.11 24.40 20.83
CA PHE A 448 -13.01 24.12 21.75
C PHE A 448 -12.30 22.80 21.39
N ASP A 449 -13.06 21.74 21.09
CA ASP A 449 -12.50 20.47 20.68
C ASP A 449 -11.76 20.60 19.34
N ALA A 450 -12.34 21.28 18.36
CA ALA A 450 -11.72 21.55 17.08
C ALA A 450 -10.41 22.34 17.22
N ALA A 451 -10.33 23.29 18.16
CA ALA A 451 -9.13 24.10 18.41
C ALA A 451 -7.91 23.28 18.89
N ILE A 452 -8.14 22.10 19.45
CA ILE A 452 -7.09 21.18 19.87
C ILE A 452 -7.01 19.92 18.98
N GLY A 453 -7.64 19.95 17.78
CA GLY A 453 -7.58 18.87 16.81
C GLY A 453 -8.39 17.63 17.17
N GLN A 454 -9.51 17.83 17.86
CA GLN A 454 -10.48 16.81 18.23
C GLN A 454 -11.83 17.04 17.52
N SER A 455 -12.91 16.50 18.02
CA SER A 455 -14.23 16.53 17.40
C SER A 455 -14.21 15.76 16.05
N PHE A 456 -14.75 16.35 14.99
CA PHE A 456 -14.83 15.77 13.66
C PHE A 456 -13.58 16.04 12.80
N THR A 457 -12.53 16.64 13.38
CA THR A 457 -11.29 16.91 12.65
C THR A 457 -10.49 15.64 12.48
N LEU A 458 -10.22 15.26 11.22
CA LEU A 458 -9.44 14.10 10.83
C LEU A 458 -8.34 14.50 9.85
N ALA A 459 -7.14 14.00 10.05
CA ALA A 459 -6.01 14.24 9.17
C ALA A 459 -5.21 12.95 8.93
N THR A 460 -4.61 12.85 7.75
CA THR A 460 -3.65 11.79 7.46
C THR A 460 -2.25 12.15 7.97
N PRO A 461 -1.40 11.18 8.29
CA PRO A 461 0.01 11.45 8.62
C PRO A 461 0.73 12.26 7.54
N LEU A 462 0.40 12.07 6.26
CA LEU A 462 0.97 12.87 5.18
C LEU A 462 0.53 14.33 5.24
N GLN A 463 -0.74 14.61 5.50
CA GLN A 463 -1.22 15.99 5.68
C GLN A 463 -0.50 16.69 6.84
N MET A 464 -0.27 15.99 7.94
CA MET A 464 0.48 16.51 9.08
C MET A 464 1.95 16.79 8.73
N ALA A 465 2.55 15.97 7.86
CA ALA A 465 3.91 16.20 7.36
C ALA A 465 3.98 17.42 6.42
N VAL A 466 3.00 17.59 5.54
CA VAL A 466 2.89 18.77 4.67
C VAL A 466 2.71 20.03 5.51
N MET A 467 1.75 20.05 6.44
CA MET A 467 1.52 21.15 7.37
C MET A 467 2.80 21.54 8.12
N LEU A 468 3.51 20.57 8.68
CA LEU A 468 4.73 20.86 9.44
C LEU A 468 5.88 21.30 8.51
N SER A 469 5.92 20.82 7.27
CA SER A 469 6.90 21.28 6.28
C SER A 469 6.71 22.76 5.94
N GLU A 470 5.48 23.22 5.81
CA GLU A 470 5.15 24.63 5.60
C GLU A 470 5.62 25.50 6.77
N VAL A 471 5.44 25.01 8.01
CA VAL A 471 5.97 25.70 9.21
C VAL A 471 7.51 25.72 9.18
N ALA A 472 8.14 24.60 8.88
CA ALA A 472 9.57 24.45 8.90
C ALA A 472 10.29 25.34 7.87
N ASN A 473 9.75 25.41 6.63
CA ASN A 473 10.38 26.11 5.51
C ASN A 473 9.97 27.57 5.35
N GLY A 474 9.16 28.11 6.28
CA GLY A 474 8.73 29.50 6.27
C GLY A 474 7.50 29.78 5.40
N GLY A 475 6.63 28.79 5.21
CA GLY A 475 5.31 28.93 4.59
C GLY A 475 5.20 28.46 3.14
N ILE A 476 6.21 27.80 2.59
CA ILE A 476 6.14 27.32 1.21
C ILE A 476 5.45 25.94 1.18
N LYS A 477 4.37 25.83 0.40
CA LYS A 477 3.65 24.58 0.18
C LYS A 477 4.21 23.86 -1.04
N TYR A 478 4.74 22.66 -0.84
CA TYR A 478 5.17 21.76 -1.91
C TYR A 478 4.21 20.58 -2.03
N ARG A 479 3.95 20.14 -3.27
CA ARG A 479 3.29 18.87 -3.52
C ARG A 479 4.22 17.72 -3.08
N PRO A 480 3.78 16.80 -2.20
CA PRO A 480 4.59 15.64 -1.88
C PRO A 480 4.71 14.70 -3.09
N TYR A 481 5.87 14.07 -3.27
CA TYR A 481 6.10 13.11 -4.35
C TYR A 481 7.05 12.00 -3.94
N VAL A 482 6.88 10.83 -4.57
CA VAL A 482 7.68 9.62 -4.31
C VAL A 482 8.53 9.22 -5.52
N VAL A 483 8.03 9.48 -6.73
CA VAL A 483 8.76 9.18 -7.98
C VAL A 483 9.53 10.41 -8.41
N SER A 484 10.85 10.26 -8.58
CA SER A 484 11.74 11.33 -9.03
C SER A 484 12.05 11.25 -10.52
N ARG A 485 12.03 10.04 -11.12
CA ARG A 485 12.35 9.85 -12.53
C ARG A 485 11.75 8.55 -13.06
N ILE A 486 11.32 8.59 -14.30
CA ILE A 486 10.97 7.43 -15.10
C ILE A 486 11.94 7.37 -16.28
N ASP A 487 12.53 6.19 -16.53
CA ASP A 487 13.44 5.99 -17.65
C ASP A 487 12.70 5.50 -18.90
N ASN A 488 13.29 5.72 -20.06
CA ASN A 488 13.00 5.01 -21.28
C ASN A 488 13.50 3.56 -21.18
N LYS A 489 13.11 2.73 -22.14
CA LYS A 489 13.55 1.31 -22.22
C LYS A 489 15.06 1.17 -22.46
N ASP A 490 15.72 2.20 -22.98
CA ASP A 490 17.16 2.28 -23.17
C ASP A 490 17.92 2.85 -21.96
N GLY A 491 17.22 3.16 -20.87
CA GLY A 491 17.78 3.71 -19.63
C GLY A 491 17.97 5.24 -19.63
N THR A 492 17.66 5.93 -20.72
CA THR A 492 17.67 7.39 -20.74
C THR A 492 16.45 7.96 -19.99
N PRO A 493 16.56 9.13 -19.34
CA PRO A 493 15.42 9.76 -18.68
C PRO A 493 14.27 10.05 -19.67
N LYS A 494 13.07 9.56 -19.34
CA LYS A 494 11.83 9.86 -20.07
C LYS A 494 11.10 11.02 -19.44
N GLU A 495 10.96 10.97 -18.11
CA GLU A 495 10.24 11.95 -17.31
C GLU A 495 10.98 12.17 -15.99
N ILE A 496 11.11 13.42 -15.59
CA ILE A 496 11.79 13.81 -14.34
C ILE A 496 10.79 14.63 -13.53
N PHE A 497 10.60 14.20 -12.28
CA PHE A 497 9.79 14.88 -11.29
C PHE A 497 10.68 15.59 -10.29
N GLY A 498 10.21 16.68 -9.76
CA GLY A 498 10.95 17.47 -8.77
C GLY A 498 10.02 18.35 -7.95
N PRO A 499 10.57 19.33 -7.22
CA PRO A 499 9.79 20.20 -6.37
C PRO A 499 8.68 20.93 -7.14
N ASP A 500 7.42 20.67 -6.77
CA ASP A 500 6.24 21.37 -7.30
C ASP A 500 5.69 22.30 -6.23
N LYS A 501 5.94 23.61 -6.41
CA LYS A 501 5.51 24.64 -5.48
C LYS A 501 4.04 25.00 -5.75
N LEU A 502 3.14 24.60 -4.84
CA LEU A 502 1.70 24.88 -4.94
C LEU A 502 1.33 26.30 -4.51
N GLY A 503 2.11 26.91 -3.60
CA GLY A 503 1.81 28.24 -3.09
C GLY A 503 2.68 28.65 -1.90
N ILE A 504 2.26 29.73 -1.25
CA ILE A 504 2.85 30.22 -0.02
C ILE A 504 1.69 30.50 0.95
N LEU A 505 1.84 30.07 2.20
CA LEU A 505 0.87 30.37 3.25
C LEU A 505 0.66 31.89 3.37
N PRO A 506 -0.58 32.36 3.46
CA PRO A 506 -0.88 33.77 3.67
C PRO A 506 -0.70 34.17 5.15
N VAL A 507 0.44 33.82 5.75
CA VAL A 507 0.79 34.08 7.15
C VAL A 507 2.13 34.81 7.17
N PRO A 508 2.24 35.94 7.88
CA PRO A 508 3.49 36.69 7.98
C PRO A 508 4.63 35.86 8.58
N LYS A 509 5.84 36.08 8.05
CA LYS A 509 7.04 35.32 8.48
C LYS A 509 7.29 35.44 9.98
N ASN A 510 7.12 36.59 10.58
CA ASN A 510 7.33 36.80 12.01
C ASN A 510 6.36 35.94 12.87
N ILE A 511 5.14 35.70 12.39
CA ILE A 511 4.18 34.79 13.06
C ILE A 511 4.68 33.35 12.96
N MET A 512 5.13 32.94 11.79
CA MET A 512 5.71 31.60 11.61
C MET A 512 6.96 31.40 12.47
N ASP A 513 7.81 32.40 12.61
CA ASP A 513 9.01 32.33 13.46
C ASP A 513 8.64 32.16 14.94
N LEU A 514 7.60 32.83 15.45
CA LEU A 514 7.09 32.65 16.82
C LEU A 514 6.56 31.23 17.04
N VAL A 515 5.79 30.70 16.08
CA VAL A 515 5.30 29.30 16.15
C VAL A 515 6.46 28.32 16.17
N ARG A 516 7.47 28.50 15.31
CA ARG A 516 8.68 27.68 15.26
C ARG A 516 9.44 27.71 16.59
N GLU A 517 9.55 28.87 17.22
CA GLU A 517 10.18 29.01 18.54
C GLU A 517 9.44 28.19 19.60
N GLY A 518 8.09 28.30 19.67
CA GLY A 518 7.30 27.48 20.57
C GLY A 518 7.46 25.96 20.31
N LEU A 519 7.60 25.54 19.06
CA LEU A 519 7.86 24.13 18.70
C LEU A 519 9.26 23.66 19.14
N ARG A 520 10.27 24.53 19.09
CA ARG A 520 11.60 24.23 19.64
C ARG A 520 11.54 24.02 21.16
N ASP A 521 10.76 24.81 21.86
CA ASP A 521 10.63 24.70 23.31
C ASP A 521 9.94 23.40 23.76
N VAL A 522 9.14 22.74 22.89
CA VAL A 522 8.57 21.40 23.15
C VAL A 522 9.68 20.36 23.38
N THR A 523 10.77 20.44 22.64
CA THR A 523 11.88 19.47 22.68
C THR A 523 13.04 19.89 23.58
N ASN A 524 12.96 21.11 24.14
CA ASN A 524 13.92 21.63 25.12
C ASN A 524 13.53 21.22 26.55
N GLU A 525 14.42 21.48 27.49
CA GLU A 525 14.21 21.21 28.92
C GLU A 525 12.91 21.88 29.42
N GLY A 526 12.06 21.08 30.05
CA GLY A 526 10.75 21.52 30.53
C GLY A 526 9.62 21.44 29.51
N GLY A 527 9.88 21.16 28.21
CA GLY A 527 8.85 20.85 27.22
C GLY A 527 8.38 19.40 27.31
N THR A 528 7.25 19.09 26.63
CA THR A 528 6.62 17.75 26.68
C THR A 528 7.48 16.62 26.07
N ALA A 529 8.51 16.96 25.30
CA ALA A 529 9.47 16.03 24.73
C ALA A 529 10.94 16.35 25.13
N GLY A 530 11.17 17.18 26.15
CA GLY A 530 12.50 17.60 26.57
C GLY A 530 13.38 16.43 26.98
N ASP A 531 12.86 15.50 27.78
CA ASP A 531 13.60 14.31 28.22
C ASP A 531 13.93 13.38 27.05
N LEU A 532 13.07 13.27 26.04
CA LEU A 532 13.28 12.44 24.86
C LEU A 532 14.47 12.91 24.02
N PHE A 533 14.68 14.22 23.90
CA PHE A 533 15.76 14.83 23.11
C PHE A 533 16.94 15.32 23.95
N LYS A 534 16.95 15.04 25.26
CA LYS A 534 18.06 15.41 26.15
C LYS A 534 19.38 14.79 25.66
N GLY A 535 20.34 15.65 25.34
CA GLY A 535 21.63 15.23 24.79
C GLY A 535 21.62 14.85 23.30
N PHE A 536 20.51 15.04 22.60
CA PHE A 536 20.48 14.89 21.15
C PHE A 536 21.26 16.03 20.50
N PRO A 537 22.25 15.74 19.60
CA PRO A 537 23.19 16.77 19.16
C PRO A 537 22.63 17.74 18.12
N ILE A 538 21.43 17.47 17.61
CA ILE A 538 20.75 18.30 16.60
C ILE A 538 19.57 19.00 17.27
N ASN A 539 19.43 20.30 17.06
CA ASN A 539 18.29 21.06 17.54
C ASN A 539 17.03 20.62 16.78
N VAL A 540 16.08 20.06 17.48
CA VAL A 540 14.80 19.60 16.95
C VAL A 540 13.71 20.58 17.35
N ALA A 541 12.70 20.73 16.51
CA ALA A 541 11.45 21.38 16.85
C ALA A 541 10.29 20.44 16.54
N GLY A 542 9.30 20.35 17.41
CA GLY A 542 8.23 19.39 17.20
C GLY A 542 7.05 19.59 18.13
N LYS A 543 6.08 18.69 18.05
CA LYS A 543 4.87 18.69 18.88
C LYS A 543 4.43 17.26 19.17
N THR A 544 4.20 16.99 20.45
CA THR A 544 3.54 15.77 20.92
C THR A 544 2.04 15.86 20.71
N GLY A 545 1.40 14.74 20.45
CA GLY A 545 -0.05 14.62 20.39
C GLY A 545 -0.57 13.37 21.08
N THR A 546 -1.72 13.51 21.67
CA THR A 546 -2.53 12.40 22.16
C THR A 546 -3.93 12.69 21.63
N ALA A 547 -4.45 11.76 20.84
CA ALA A 547 -5.74 11.92 20.20
C ALA A 547 -6.71 10.87 20.73
N GLU A 548 -7.84 11.32 21.25
CA GLU A 548 -8.88 10.44 21.75
C GLU A 548 -9.37 9.48 20.66
N ASN A 549 -9.63 8.24 21.07
CA ASN A 549 -10.14 7.20 20.21
C ASN A 549 -11.39 6.56 20.84
N ALA A 550 -12.52 6.68 20.15
CA ALA A 550 -13.80 6.16 20.63
C ALA A 550 -13.82 4.63 20.81
N HIS A 551 -12.89 3.91 20.18
CA HIS A 551 -12.88 2.45 20.12
C HIS A 551 -11.68 1.80 20.82
N GLY A 552 -10.99 2.53 21.70
CA GLY A 552 -9.83 2.00 22.40
C GLY A 552 -9.02 3.06 23.13
N ARG A 553 -7.73 2.77 23.31
CA ARG A 553 -6.80 3.76 23.86
C ARG A 553 -6.51 4.85 22.84
N ASP A 554 -6.09 6.00 23.33
CA ASP A 554 -5.72 7.14 22.51
C ASP A 554 -4.61 6.81 21.51
N HIS A 555 -4.63 7.49 20.38
CA HIS A 555 -3.54 7.45 19.40
C HIS A 555 -2.41 8.39 19.82
N GLY A 556 -1.18 7.91 19.74
CA GLY A 556 -0.01 8.74 20.02
C GLY A 556 0.56 9.36 18.75
N TRP A 557 0.70 10.68 18.73
CA TRP A 557 1.32 11.43 17.64
C TRP A 557 2.64 12.07 18.07
N PHE A 558 3.57 12.13 17.16
CA PHE A 558 4.71 13.04 17.26
C PHE A 558 5.06 13.59 15.87
N VAL A 559 5.11 14.91 15.78
CA VAL A 559 5.52 15.62 14.57
C VAL A 559 6.75 16.45 14.88
N ALA A 560 7.82 16.34 14.06
CA ALA A 560 9.04 17.09 14.28
C ALA A 560 9.76 17.41 12.97
N TYR A 561 10.58 18.47 13.01
CA TYR A 561 11.53 18.78 11.97
C TYR A 561 12.90 19.08 12.56
N ALA A 562 13.93 18.87 11.77
CA ALA A 562 15.31 19.12 12.15
C ALA A 562 16.21 19.46 10.94
N PRO A 563 17.32 20.20 11.15
CA PRO A 563 17.61 21.04 12.31
C PRO A 563 16.64 22.23 12.41
N TYR A 564 16.43 22.76 13.60
CA TYR A 564 15.55 23.93 13.82
C TYR A 564 15.91 25.13 12.93
N ASP A 565 17.22 25.47 12.88
CA ASP A 565 17.67 26.68 12.17
C ASP A 565 17.62 26.53 10.64
N LYS A 566 17.93 25.34 10.13
CA LYS A 566 17.94 25.02 8.70
C LYS A 566 17.28 23.67 8.47
N PRO A 567 15.94 23.61 8.41
CA PRO A 567 15.20 22.37 8.26
C PRO A 567 15.60 21.57 7.02
N GLN A 568 15.92 20.30 7.22
CA GLN A 568 16.30 19.35 6.16
C GLN A 568 15.34 18.17 6.08
N ILE A 569 14.67 17.85 7.19
CA ILE A 569 13.76 16.73 7.28
C ILE A 569 12.61 17.05 8.23
N VAL A 570 11.41 16.67 7.83
CA VAL A 570 10.23 16.55 8.67
C VAL A 570 9.96 15.07 8.88
N VAL A 571 9.66 14.69 10.11
CA VAL A 571 9.24 13.31 10.46
C VAL A 571 7.95 13.39 11.24
N VAL A 572 6.95 12.64 10.80
CA VAL A 572 5.67 12.48 11.49
C VAL A 572 5.48 11.00 11.78
N ALA A 573 5.16 10.69 13.03
CA ALA A 573 4.81 9.35 13.47
C ALA A 573 3.46 9.35 14.19
N LEU A 574 2.67 8.34 13.90
CA LEU A 574 1.44 7.96 14.58
C LEU A 574 1.58 6.53 15.08
N VAL A 575 1.15 6.28 16.31
CA VAL A 575 0.99 4.92 16.86
C VAL A 575 -0.46 4.73 17.26
N GLU A 576 -1.12 3.78 16.60
CA GLU A 576 -2.51 3.43 16.89
C GLU A 576 -2.62 2.83 18.29
N GLN A 577 -3.51 3.38 19.12
CA GLN A 577 -3.72 2.98 20.52
C GLN A 577 -2.43 2.99 21.37
N GLY A 578 -1.48 3.85 20.97
CA GLY A 578 -0.18 4.00 21.63
C GLY A 578 -0.20 4.80 22.92
N SER A 579 -1.35 5.39 23.29
CA SER A 579 -1.50 6.33 24.42
C SER A 579 -0.71 7.64 24.20
N PHE A 580 0.11 8.09 25.15
CA PHE A 580 0.82 9.38 25.06
C PHE A 580 1.84 9.42 23.93
N GLY A 581 1.77 10.45 23.09
CA GLY A 581 2.63 10.58 21.92
C GLY A 581 4.13 10.67 22.23
N ALA A 582 4.51 11.34 23.32
CA ALA A 582 5.92 11.42 23.75
C ALA A 582 6.53 10.04 24.04
N GLY A 583 5.73 9.11 24.59
CA GLY A 583 6.17 7.76 24.94
C GLY A 583 6.00 6.74 23.83
N SER A 584 5.12 6.98 22.87
CA SER A 584 4.83 6.03 21.78
C SER A 584 5.41 6.46 20.44
N ALA A 585 4.99 7.57 19.86
CA ALA A 585 5.46 8.08 18.58
C ALA A 585 6.81 8.80 18.67
N GLY A 586 7.09 9.43 19.82
CA GLY A 586 8.33 10.20 20.02
C GLY A 586 9.62 9.41 19.82
N PRO A 587 9.80 8.22 20.43
CA PRO A 587 11.00 7.39 20.21
C PRO A 587 11.21 7.04 18.74
N ILE A 588 10.14 6.77 17.99
CA ILE A 588 10.21 6.49 16.55
C ILE A 588 10.79 7.70 15.81
N VAL A 589 10.24 8.90 16.05
CA VAL A 589 10.71 10.13 15.40
C VAL A 589 12.17 10.42 15.75
N ARG A 590 12.57 10.28 17.04
CA ARG A 590 13.95 10.46 17.46
C ARG A 590 14.89 9.50 16.73
N ASP A 591 14.53 8.23 16.61
CA ASP A 591 15.40 7.21 16.01
C ASP A 591 15.50 7.41 14.49
N VAL A 592 14.42 7.84 13.81
CA VAL A 592 14.46 8.25 12.39
C VAL A 592 15.35 9.48 12.18
N LEU A 593 15.25 10.50 13.02
CA LEU A 593 16.13 11.67 12.96
C LEU A 593 17.59 11.29 13.22
N ALA A 594 17.83 10.41 14.19
CA ALA A 594 19.17 9.90 14.49
C ALA A 594 19.77 9.16 13.29
N ALA A 595 18.98 8.32 12.61
CA ALA A 595 19.42 7.64 11.40
C ALA A 595 19.74 8.62 10.26
N TYR A 596 18.87 9.61 10.04
CA TYR A 596 19.09 10.62 8.99
C TYR A 596 20.36 11.43 9.19
N PHE A 597 20.67 11.83 10.44
CA PHE A 597 21.87 12.61 10.79
C PHE A 597 23.08 11.76 11.18
N ASN A 598 23.00 10.43 11.08
CA ASN A 598 24.05 9.49 11.51
C ASN A 598 24.46 9.69 12.99
N VAL A 599 23.48 9.98 13.85
CA VAL A 599 23.69 10.14 15.29
C VAL A 599 23.52 8.78 15.98
N PRO A 600 24.45 8.36 16.84
CA PRO A 600 24.29 7.11 17.58
C PRO A 600 23.08 7.18 18.53
N VAL A 601 22.18 6.20 18.46
CA VAL A 601 21.08 6.07 19.41
C VAL A 601 21.61 5.35 20.65
N ASN A 602 21.72 6.07 21.77
CA ASN A 602 22.05 5.45 23.06
C ASN A 602 20.85 4.62 23.56
N LYS A 603 20.88 3.32 23.38
CA LYS A 603 19.83 2.38 23.83
C LYS A 603 19.62 2.35 25.36
N LYS A 604 20.42 3.07 26.16
CA LYS A 604 20.40 3.05 27.63
C LYS A 604 19.45 4.03 28.32
N SER A 605 18.80 4.97 27.60
CA SER A 605 17.92 5.95 28.25
C SER A 605 16.49 5.45 28.55
N ASN A 606 16.14 4.23 28.14
CA ASN A 606 14.79 3.69 28.33
C ASN A 606 14.57 2.92 29.64
N ASP A 607 15.64 2.64 30.42
CA ASP A 607 15.51 1.87 31.68
C ASP A 607 15.20 2.70 32.93
N THR A 608 15.19 4.04 32.84
CA THR A 608 15.03 4.89 34.03
C THR A 608 13.58 5.25 34.35
N ASN A 609 12.64 5.09 33.43
CA ASN A 609 11.22 5.43 33.69
C ASN A 609 10.41 4.32 34.39
N SER A 610 10.97 3.12 34.61
CA SER A 610 10.25 2.05 35.32
C SER A 610 10.34 2.16 36.84
N LYS A 611 11.14 3.10 37.40
CA LYS A 611 11.31 3.24 38.87
C LYS A 611 10.48 4.34 39.52
N SER A 612 10.01 5.34 38.76
CA SER A 612 9.20 6.42 39.36
C SER A 612 7.71 6.09 39.56
N ASN A 613 7.19 5.06 38.87
CA ASN A 613 5.77 4.68 38.99
C ASN A 613 5.51 3.55 40.01
N LYS A 614 6.51 3.13 40.80
CA LYS A 614 6.30 2.10 41.84
C LYS A 614 6.17 2.66 43.27
N GLU A 615 6.38 3.94 43.49
CA GLU A 615 6.32 4.50 44.85
C GLU A 615 5.00 5.21 45.21
N THR A 616 4.02 5.33 44.30
CA THR A 616 2.72 5.93 44.60
C THR A 616 1.56 4.93 44.78
N ALA A 617 1.84 3.61 44.77
CA ALA A 617 0.80 2.58 44.93
C ALA A 617 0.77 1.87 46.28
N THR A 618 1.44 2.41 47.31
CA THR A 618 1.36 1.86 48.70
C THR A 618 1.05 2.95 49.70
N GLY A 619 -0.23 3.19 49.93
CA GLY A 619 -0.65 4.04 51.04
C GLY A 619 -2.12 4.40 50.99
N ALA A 620 -3.03 3.47 51.16
CA ALA A 620 -4.33 3.67 51.80
C ALA A 620 -5.11 2.35 51.86
N ASN A 621 -4.86 1.59 52.88
CA ASN A 621 -5.83 0.60 53.33
C ASN A 621 -5.91 0.73 54.85
N THR A 622 -6.99 1.25 55.37
CA THR A 622 -7.70 0.82 56.61
C THR A 622 -8.82 1.82 56.90
N ALA A 623 -10.03 1.36 56.82
CA ALA A 623 -11.03 1.38 57.87
C ALA A 623 -12.46 1.19 57.32
N ASN A 624 -12.98 0.03 57.63
CA ASN A 624 -14.33 -0.32 58.12
C ASN A 624 -15.58 0.47 57.68
N GLY A 625 -16.61 -0.31 57.24
CA GLY A 625 -17.96 -0.04 57.68
C GLY A 625 -19.10 -0.37 56.70
N GLN A 626 -19.61 -1.58 56.84
CA GLN A 626 -21.02 -1.98 56.67
C GLN A 626 -21.79 -1.73 55.32
N LYS A 627 -22.23 -2.89 54.81
CA LYS A 627 -23.36 -3.07 53.86
C LYS A 627 -24.68 -2.51 54.45
N PRO A 628 -25.67 -2.20 53.59
CA PRO A 628 -26.79 -3.14 53.52
C PRO A 628 -27.15 -3.56 52.08
N GLN A 629 -27.64 -4.77 52.04
CA GLN A 629 -28.36 -5.44 50.94
C GLN A 629 -29.70 -4.69 50.71
N ASN A 630 -30.13 -4.62 49.48
CA ASN A 630 -31.52 -4.89 49.12
C ASN A 630 -31.67 -5.40 47.71
N THR A 631 -32.32 -6.52 47.66
CA THR A 631 -32.81 -7.33 46.57
C THR A 631 -33.97 -6.69 45.80
N VAL A 632 -34.28 -7.35 44.61
CA VAL A 632 -35.59 -7.43 43.91
C VAL A 632 -35.75 -6.42 42.75
N THR A 633 -36.10 -6.74 41.54
CA THR A 633 -36.69 -7.87 40.83
C THR A 633 -36.71 -7.55 39.31
N SER A 634 -36.70 -8.62 38.56
CA SER A 634 -37.05 -8.83 37.14
C SER A 634 -38.13 -7.93 36.51
N GLY A 635 -37.94 -7.64 35.23
CA GLY A 635 -38.98 -7.19 34.34
C GLY A 635 -38.52 -7.15 32.87
N GLN A 636 -38.94 -8.12 32.11
CA GLN A 636 -38.72 -8.27 30.66
C GLN A 636 -39.67 -7.37 29.84
N PRO A 637 -39.52 -7.35 28.49
CA PRO A 637 -39.70 -6.18 27.64
C PRO A 637 -41.08 -6.10 26.99
N ARG A 638 -41.42 -4.95 26.45
CA ARG A 638 -42.48 -4.84 25.43
C ARG A 638 -41.96 -4.07 24.20
N LYS A 639 -42.19 -4.74 23.10
CA LYS A 639 -42.26 -4.17 21.74
C LYS A 639 -43.31 -3.05 21.72
N ASP A 640 -42.98 -1.99 21.02
CA ASP A 640 -43.72 -1.51 19.82
C ASP A 640 -42.79 -0.59 19.04
#